data_56b975b16fd1e22501a9c4d1831460af
#
_entry.id   56b975b16fd1e22501a9c4d1831460af
#
_cell.length_a   1.000
_cell.length_b   1.000
_cell.length_c   1.000
_cell.angle_alpha   90.00
_cell.angle_beta   90.00
_cell.angle_gamma   90.00
#
_symmetry.space_group_name_H-M   'P 1'
#
loop_
_entity.id
_entity.type
_entity.pdbx_description
1 polymer ?
#
loop_
_entity_poly.entity_id
_entity_poly.type
_entity_poly.pdbx_seq_one_letter_code
_entity_poly.pdbx_strand_id
1 'polypeptide(L)'
;MPRNTANGVSRLITHKNFVMKKYIENIKRLLSKVKQILKRFGHWYVHRFKGQPWWYKAIAGIISFVVFVILYFTAVNLNFLWLFGKSPTIHSIMHPETSEASELYSEDSVLIGKYFNENRTPVEYEEINPVFFKALIDTEDERFYSHHGIDFQGLFAAFKDILKGHARGASTLTQQLVKNMFRVRTQYSTGLLGKIPGVKILIMKSKEWVLAVELEMFYEKKEILTMYANTVDFGSNAFGIKTAAKTYFNTTPKDLTAEQAAVLVGLLKATSTYNPRINPENSIMRRNVVLDNMQKHGHLTKQECDSIKKLPLGLNYKVETVYDGKALYFREAVANYLRQWCKDNGIDLYSAGLKIYSTLNYKMQKYAEEALVKQMRTVQRNFRNHWGDQDPWRDENHNVIPNFIEDLAKKTDHYKALSQKYSNEDSIFYYLNQKHKVKLFDYDGEKEEEMSTIDSIRYMVKFMHAGFVSMEPQNGHVKAWVGDIDFKSWKYDKVTAMRQPGSTFKLFVYTEAMNQGLTPCDRRLDDYISLDVMNEKGELEPWRPHNANGYFTGDSIPLLAAFAQSINSVAVRVGMEVGTSNIVKTAHNMGIKSPLHDTPSISLGSSDVNLLELVNAYSTVVDDGRVHEPVLVTKIVDRHGKVIYTAKDESHQAIPYRSAFFMQQLLQGGLREYGGTSMALWRFVRKFDKSTSFGGKTGTSNNHSDAWFVGVTPGLVSGAWVGGEYRSIHFRTGALGQGSRTALPIVGYYLESVLDDPQFSKYRRKFPDPKENIDRSCYSCTYIPRPREEEDSTEIDLDSLSASDFLILDDPKAVDEKKADEEVNFDDILNESGGTPAKP
;
A
#
# COMPACT_ATOMS: atom_id res chain seq x y z
N MET A 1 49.06 32.99 -0.68
CA MET A 1 50.05 31.88 -0.79
C MET A 1 49.26 30.55 -0.70
N PRO A 2 49.24 29.77 -1.76
CA PRO A 2 49.15 28.33 -1.62
C PRO A 2 50.16 27.61 -2.54
N ARG A 3 51.18 27.04 -1.95
CA ARG A 3 52.06 26.07 -2.61
C ARG A 3 52.37 24.99 -1.56
N ASN A 4 51.59 23.88 -1.52
CA ASN A 4 52.04 22.62 -0.86
C ASN A 4 51.05 21.44 -1.04
N THR A 5 50.11 21.45 -1.96
CA THR A 5 49.19 20.30 -2.20
C THR A 5 49.59 19.40 -3.38
N ALA A 6 50.46 19.81 -4.26
CA ALA A 6 50.86 19.04 -5.46
C ALA A 6 51.88 17.89 -5.16
N ASN A 7 52.69 18.00 -4.12
CA ASN A 7 53.71 16.98 -3.79
C ASN A 7 53.18 15.77 -3.02
N GLY A 8 52.03 15.86 -2.37
CA GLY A 8 51.40 14.76 -1.65
C GLY A 8 50.74 13.72 -2.54
N VAL A 9 50.04 14.17 -3.59
CA VAL A 9 49.31 13.29 -4.52
C VAL A 9 50.26 12.49 -5.42
N SER A 10 51.39 13.11 -5.85
CA SER A 10 52.43 12.43 -6.66
C SER A 10 53.14 11.31 -5.91
N ARG A 11 53.39 11.47 -4.60
CA ARG A 11 53.99 10.39 -3.75
C ARG A 11 53.02 9.25 -3.48
N LEU A 12 51.72 9.48 -3.36
CA LEU A 12 50.70 8.44 -3.20
C LEU A 12 50.50 7.60 -4.47
N ILE A 13 50.57 8.20 -5.63
CA ILE A 13 50.43 7.51 -6.92
C ILE A 13 51.68 6.65 -7.20
N THR A 14 52.91 7.14 -6.91
CA THR A 14 54.12 6.37 -7.05
C THR A 14 54.21 5.20 -6.06
N HIS A 15 53.71 5.37 -4.83
CA HIS A 15 53.68 4.27 -3.84
C HIS A 15 52.67 3.18 -4.24
N LYS A 16 51.44 3.57 -4.73
CA LYS A 16 50.46 2.59 -5.27
C LYS A 16 51.01 1.81 -6.47
N ASN A 17 51.72 2.47 -7.37
CA ASN A 17 52.32 1.81 -8.53
C ASN A 17 53.47 0.88 -8.16
N PHE A 18 54.25 1.20 -7.13
CA PHE A 18 55.30 0.33 -6.61
C PHE A 18 54.76 -0.91 -5.91
N VAL A 19 53.72 -0.76 -5.08
CA VAL A 19 53.04 -1.88 -4.42
C VAL A 19 52.37 -2.79 -5.45
N MET A 20 51.75 -2.24 -6.44
CA MET A 20 51.08 -2.99 -7.54
C MET A 20 52.11 -3.76 -8.39
N LYS A 21 53.30 -3.17 -8.73
CA LYS A 21 54.39 -3.87 -9.44
C LYS A 21 54.91 -5.06 -8.62
N LYS A 22 55.13 -4.88 -7.33
CA LYS A 22 55.60 -5.95 -6.42
C LYS A 22 54.56 -7.07 -6.29
N TYR A 23 53.27 -6.74 -6.29
CA TYR A 23 52.18 -7.72 -6.26
C TYR A 23 52.13 -8.53 -7.58
N ILE A 24 52.27 -7.88 -8.71
CA ILE A 24 52.31 -8.52 -10.04
C ILE A 24 53.54 -9.44 -10.17
N GLU A 25 54.68 -9.05 -9.67
CA GLU A 25 55.91 -9.89 -9.64
C GLU A 25 55.75 -11.10 -8.77
N ASN A 26 55.16 -10.94 -7.58
CA ASN A 26 54.87 -12.09 -6.69
C ASN A 26 53.89 -13.09 -7.32
N ILE A 27 52.86 -12.59 -8.03
CA ILE A 27 51.92 -13.44 -8.79
C ILE A 27 52.66 -14.16 -9.92
N LYS A 28 53.52 -13.48 -10.68
CA LYS A 28 54.31 -14.11 -11.75
C LYS A 28 55.26 -15.19 -11.18
N ARG A 29 55.91 -14.96 -10.02
CA ARG A 29 56.75 -15.97 -9.32
C ARG A 29 55.88 -17.16 -8.85
N LEU A 30 54.71 -16.93 -8.31
CA LEU A 30 53.79 -17.99 -7.91
C LEU A 30 53.35 -18.84 -9.11
N LEU A 31 52.93 -18.18 -10.19
CA LEU A 31 52.54 -18.86 -11.44
C LEU A 31 53.70 -19.66 -12.04
N SER A 32 54.94 -19.16 -11.99
CA SER A 32 56.10 -19.90 -12.48
C SER A 32 56.40 -21.12 -11.62
N LYS A 33 56.26 -21.03 -10.29
CA LYS A 33 56.39 -22.18 -9.38
C LYS A 33 55.30 -23.24 -9.65
N VAL A 34 54.04 -22.82 -9.81
CA VAL A 34 52.93 -23.71 -10.16
C VAL A 34 53.18 -24.39 -11.49
N LYS A 35 53.65 -23.64 -12.52
CA LYS A 35 54.02 -24.22 -13.82
C LYS A 35 55.15 -25.24 -13.71
N GLN A 36 56.14 -25.01 -12.83
CA GLN A 36 57.22 -25.97 -12.57
C GLN A 36 56.73 -27.24 -11.85
N ILE A 37 55.81 -27.09 -10.89
CA ILE A 37 55.21 -28.23 -10.18
C ILE A 37 54.40 -29.08 -11.17
N LEU A 38 53.55 -28.43 -11.99
CA LEU A 38 52.76 -29.12 -13.01
C LEU A 38 53.61 -29.82 -14.07
N LYS A 39 54.74 -29.22 -14.50
CA LYS A 39 55.71 -29.88 -15.39
C LYS A 39 56.39 -31.11 -14.71
N ARG A 40 56.78 -30.98 -13.45
CA ARG A 40 57.38 -32.09 -12.68
C ARG A 40 56.38 -33.23 -12.49
N PHE A 41 55.13 -32.89 -12.15
CA PHE A 41 54.05 -33.86 -12.01
C PHE A 41 53.74 -34.55 -13.36
N GLY A 42 53.64 -33.78 -14.44
CA GLY A 42 53.43 -34.34 -15.78
C GLY A 42 54.58 -35.26 -16.22
N HIS A 43 55.85 -34.89 -15.93
CA HIS A 43 56.99 -35.76 -16.24
C HIS A 43 57.01 -37.02 -15.39
N TRP A 44 56.68 -36.90 -14.07
CA TRP A 44 56.57 -38.05 -13.18
C TRP A 44 55.42 -38.99 -13.66
N TYR A 45 54.26 -38.45 -14.02
CA TYR A 45 53.10 -39.15 -14.47
C TYR A 45 53.41 -39.93 -15.75
N VAL A 46 53.95 -39.27 -16.76
CA VAL A 46 54.33 -39.90 -18.05
C VAL A 46 55.41 -40.99 -17.87
N HIS A 47 56.42 -40.72 -17.02
CA HIS A 47 57.51 -41.70 -16.77
C HIS A 47 57.01 -42.92 -16.03
N ARG A 48 56.05 -42.79 -15.12
CA ARG A 48 55.44 -43.90 -14.36
C ARG A 48 54.68 -44.89 -15.26
N PHE A 49 54.09 -44.37 -16.36
CA PHE A 49 53.30 -45.15 -17.27
C PHE A 49 54.07 -45.63 -18.52
N LYS A 50 55.31 -45.21 -18.71
CA LYS A 50 56.15 -45.59 -19.83
C LYS A 50 56.53 -47.07 -19.70
N GLY A 51 56.19 -47.89 -20.71
CA GLY A 51 56.45 -49.33 -20.67
C GLY A 51 55.35 -50.23 -20.11
N GLN A 52 54.30 -49.68 -19.47
CA GLN A 52 53.22 -50.44 -18.91
C GLN A 52 52.20 -50.90 -20.02
N PRO A 53 51.52 -52.04 -19.84
CA PRO A 53 50.52 -52.52 -20.81
C PRO A 53 49.34 -51.53 -20.99
N TRP A 54 48.69 -51.64 -22.14
CA TRP A 54 47.61 -50.69 -22.51
C TRP A 54 46.45 -50.67 -21.49
N TRP A 55 46.03 -51.82 -20.95
CA TRP A 55 44.97 -51.96 -19.96
C TRP A 55 45.32 -51.26 -18.65
N TYR A 56 46.59 -51.29 -18.18
CA TYR A 56 47.04 -50.55 -17.00
C TYR A 56 46.97 -49.05 -17.24
N LYS A 57 47.36 -48.58 -18.44
CA LYS A 57 47.22 -47.17 -18.83
C LYS A 57 45.74 -46.74 -18.89
N ALA A 58 44.85 -47.60 -19.37
CA ALA A 58 43.43 -47.33 -19.43
C ALA A 58 42.82 -47.23 -18.00
N ILE A 59 43.12 -48.18 -17.11
CA ILE A 59 42.66 -48.15 -15.72
C ILE A 59 43.18 -46.87 -14.98
N ALA A 60 44.49 -46.62 -15.11
CA ALA A 60 45.08 -45.46 -14.52
C ALA A 60 44.53 -44.12 -15.07
N GLY A 61 44.23 -44.08 -16.36
CA GLY A 61 43.54 -42.97 -17.01
C GLY A 61 42.15 -42.74 -16.44
N ILE A 62 41.38 -43.84 -16.26
CA ILE A 62 40.06 -43.75 -15.63
C ILE A 62 40.13 -43.27 -14.19
N ILE A 63 41.05 -43.81 -13.36
CA ILE A 63 41.28 -43.41 -11.99
C ILE A 63 41.67 -41.92 -11.94
N SER A 64 42.60 -41.51 -12.79
CA SER A 64 43.05 -40.10 -12.83
C SER A 64 41.93 -39.16 -13.26
N PHE A 65 41.07 -39.57 -14.17
CA PHE A 65 39.90 -38.83 -14.59
C PHE A 65 38.92 -38.69 -13.43
N VAL A 66 38.62 -39.77 -12.71
CA VAL A 66 37.72 -39.72 -11.53
C VAL A 66 38.30 -38.81 -10.46
N VAL A 67 39.59 -38.91 -10.14
CA VAL A 67 40.25 -38.02 -9.17
C VAL A 67 40.19 -36.56 -9.64
N PHE A 68 40.45 -36.30 -10.91
CA PHE A 68 40.30 -34.93 -11.48
C PHE A 68 38.88 -34.40 -11.36
N VAL A 69 37.87 -35.22 -11.64
CA VAL A 69 36.47 -34.83 -11.50
C VAL A 69 36.13 -34.50 -10.04
N ILE A 70 36.56 -35.32 -9.09
CA ILE A 70 36.34 -35.08 -7.66
C ILE A 70 37.02 -33.77 -7.24
N LEU A 71 38.28 -33.54 -7.61
CA LEU A 71 39.02 -32.33 -7.32
C LEU A 71 38.37 -31.10 -7.95
N TYR A 72 37.85 -31.23 -9.18
CA TYR A 72 37.14 -30.15 -9.87
C TYR A 72 35.88 -29.74 -9.10
N PHE A 73 35.01 -30.70 -8.74
CA PHE A 73 33.79 -30.39 -8.00
C PHE A 73 34.06 -29.84 -6.59
N THR A 74 35.09 -30.38 -5.93
CA THR A 74 35.56 -29.84 -4.63
C THR A 74 36.05 -28.39 -4.79
N ALA A 75 36.79 -28.08 -5.84
CA ALA A 75 37.27 -26.73 -6.13
C ALA A 75 36.14 -25.76 -6.45
N VAL A 76 35.11 -26.23 -7.16
CA VAL A 76 33.87 -25.47 -7.45
C VAL A 76 33.13 -25.17 -6.15
N ASN A 77 32.94 -26.16 -5.29
CA ASN A 77 32.24 -26.04 -4.02
C ASN A 77 32.95 -25.07 -3.05
N LEU A 78 34.24 -25.26 -2.88
CA LEU A 78 35.07 -24.41 -2.01
C LEU A 78 35.47 -23.06 -2.61
N ASN A 79 35.01 -22.76 -3.84
CA ASN A 79 35.42 -21.55 -4.58
C ASN A 79 36.94 -21.35 -4.58
N PHE A 80 37.69 -22.41 -4.90
CA PHE A 80 39.15 -22.43 -4.84
C PHE A 80 39.76 -21.22 -5.56
N LEU A 81 40.58 -20.45 -4.85
CA LEU A 81 41.24 -19.22 -5.34
C LEU A 81 40.28 -18.21 -6.00
N TRP A 82 38.98 -18.16 -5.60
CA TRP A 82 37.93 -17.31 -6.16
C TRP A 82 37.68 -17.55 -7.66
N LEU A 83 38.10 -18.69 -8.19
CA LEU A 83 37.99 -19.03 -9.61
C LEU A 83 36.53 -19.28 -10.03
N PHE A 84 35.71 -19.85 -9.15
CA PHE A 84 34.35 -20.34 -9.46
C PHE A 84 33.22 -19.45 -8.88
N GLY A 85 33.56 -18.50 -7.98
CA GLY A 85 32.59 -17.69 -7.25
C GLY A 85 31.90 -18.45 -6.11
N LYS A 86 31.36 -17.70 -5.15
CA LYS A 86 30.68 -18.30 -3.98
C LYS A 86 29.52 -19.19 -4.38
N SER A 87 29.28 -20.22 -3.59
CA SER A 87 28.10 -21.11 -3.64
C SER A 87 27.27 -20.91 -2.39
N PRO A 88 25.99 -21.31 -2.34
CA PRO A 88 25.20 -21.38 -1.10
C PRO A 88 25.96 -22.18 -0.05
N THR A 89 25.80 -21.80 1.21
CA THR A 89 26.42 -22.53 2.33
C THR A 89 25.59 -23.79 2.67
N ILE A 90 26.21 -24.78 3.30
CA ILE A 90 25.50 -25.98 3.77
C ILE A 90 24.37 -25.58 4.72
N HIS A 91 24.57 -24.58 5.56
CA HIS A 91 23.51 -24.04 6.42
C HIS A 91 22.30 -23.52 5.61
N SER A 92 22.52 -22.81 4.49
CA SER A 92 21.44 -22.35 3.61
C SER A 92 20.71 -23.50 2.91
N ILE A 93 21.41 -24.65 2.71
CA ILE A 93 20.81 -25.83 2.12
C ILE A 93 19.95 -26.56 3.16
N MET A 94 20.43 -26.66 4.40
CA MET A 94 19.69 -27.27 5.50
C MET A 94 18.51 -26.45 6.00
N HIS A 95 18.55 -25.14 5.78
CA HIS A 95 17.50 -24.18 6.17
C HIS A 95 17.21 -23.23 5.01
N PRO A 96 16.55 -23.71 3.95
CA PRO A 96 16.27 -22.88 2.80
C PRO A 96 15.26 -21.81 3.16
N GLU A 97 15.64 -20.54 2.99
CA GLU A 97 14.72 -19.42 3.13
C GLU A 97 13.84 -19.37 1.89
N THR A 98 12.61 -19.82 2.01
CA THR A 98 11.58 -19.61 0.99
C THR A 98 10.99 -18.22 1.15
N SER A 99 10.83 -17.51 0.04
CA SER A 99 10.07 -16.27 0.02
C SER A 99 8.60 -16.60 0.25
N GLU A 100 8.03 -16.11 1.36
CA GLU A 100 6.65 -16.32 1.73
C GLU A 100 5.92 -14.98 1.84
N ALA A 101 4.68 -14.94 1.36
CA ALA A 101 3.84 -13.76 1.49
C ALA A 101 3.56 -13.46 2.97
N SER A 102 3.68 -12.21 3.38
CA SER A 102 3.24 -11.79 4.71
C SER A 102 1.74 -11.49 4.70
N GLU A 103 1.06 -11.85 5.77
CA GLU A 103 -0.39 -11.75 5.92
C GLU A 103 -0.75 -10.65 6.91
N LEU A 104 -1.70 -9.79 6.54
CA LEU A 104 -2.24 -8.74 7.40
C LEU A 104 -3.63 -9.11 7.88
N TYR A 105 -3.81 -9.13 9.19
CA TYR A 105 -5.07 -9.43 9.87
C TYR A 105 -5.62 -8.20 10.58
N SER A 106 -6.94 -8.05 10.57
CA SER A 106 -7.66 -7.08 11.39
C SER A 106 -7.72 -7.53 12.87
N GLU A 107 -8.14 -6.63 13.75
CA GLU A 107 -8.37 -6.93 15.17
C GLU A 107 -9.38 -8.06 15.39
N ASP A 108 -10.41 -8.11 14.54
CA ASP A 108 -11.46 -9.16 14.52
C ASP A 108 -11.04 -10.41 13.71
N SER A 109 -9.71 -10.59 13.51
CA SER A 109 -9.09 -11.78 12.92
C SER A 109 -9.47 -12.06 11.45
N VAL A 110 -9.94 -11.06 10.73
CA VAL A 110 -10.20 -11.15 9.29
C VAL A 110 -8.91 -10.92 8.52
N LEU A 111 -8.59 -11.78 7.56
CA LEU A 111 -7.49 -11.55 6.63
C LEU A 111 -7.85 -10.36 5.72
N ILE A 112 -7.13 -9.25 5.88
CA ILE A 112 -7.30 -8.02 5.10
C ILE A 112 -6.60 -8.17 3.75
N GLY A 113 -5.40 -8.76 3.73
CA GLY A 113 -4.64 -8.98 2.51
C GLY A 113 -3.23 -9.51 2.76
N LYS A 114 -2.47 -9.60 1.69
CA LYS A 114 -1.11 -10.14 1.71
C LYS A 114 -0.12 -9.15 1.11
N TYR A 115 1.12 -9.18 1.60
CA TYR A 115 2.26 -8.50 1.01
C TYR A 115 3.17 -9.53 0.36
N PHE A 116 3.42 -9.42 -0.94
CA PHE A 116 4.26 -10.36 -1.68
C PHE A 116 4.88 -9.70 -2.92
N ASN A 117 6.11 -10.07 -3.22
CA ASN A 117 6.75 -9.80 -4.51
C ASN A 117 6.47 -10.96 -5.48
N GLU A 118 6.49 -12.18 -4.93
CA GLU A 118 6.13 -13.42 -5.61
C GLU A 118 4.94 -14.01 -4.85
N ASN A 119 3.79 -14.16 -5.50
CA ASN A 119 2.62 -14.76 -4.84
C ASN A 119 2.90 -16.25 -4.60
N ARG A 120 3.28 -16.59 -3.37
CA ARG A 120 3.66 -17.93 -2.95
C ARG A 120 3.03 -18.26 -1.61
N THR A 121 2.28 -19.34 -1.58
CA THR A 121 1.71 -19.90 -0.34
C THR A 121 2.10 -21.37 -0.29
N PRO A 122 2.99 -21.79 0.63
CA PRO A 122 3.42 -23.18 0.72
C PRO A 122 2.28 -24.11 1.15
N VAL A 123 2.40 -25.36 0.78
CA VAL A 123 1.51 -26.47 1.18
C VAL A 123 2.33 -27.69 1.55
N GLU A 124 1.76 -28.54 2.40
CA GLU A 124 2.34 -29.84 2.73
C GLU A 124 2.10 -30.86 1.61
N TYR A 125 2.90 -31.93 1.60
CA TYR A 125 2.80 -32.98 0.56
C TYR A 125 1.40 -33.57 0.44
N GLU A 126 0.74 -33.82 1.57
CA GLU A 126 -0.58 -34.40 1.69
C GLU A 126 -1.72 -33.50 1.18
N GLU A 127 -1.45 -32.23 1.07
CA GLU A 127 -2.37 -31.22 0.52
C GLU A 127 -2.30 -31.15 -1.02
N ILE A 128 -1.40 -31.90 -1.65
CA ILE A 128 -1.24 -31.94 -3.12
C ILE A 128 -1.78 -33.25 -3.64
N ASN A 129 -2.60 -33.22 -4.69
CA ASN A 129 -3.09 -34.43 -5.32
C ASN A 129 -1.91 -35.23 -5.90
N PRO A 130 -1.78 -36.53 -5.59
CA PRO A 130 -0.72 -37.38 -6.14
C PRO A 130 -0.63 -37.41 -7.68
N VAL A 131 -1.72 -37.09 -8.37
CA VAL A 131 -1.75 -37.01 -9.84
C VAL A 131 -0.79 -35.96 -10.38
N PHE A 132 -0.59 -34.84 -9.65
CA PHE A 132 0.37 -33.81 -10.02
C PHE A 132 1.81 -34.34 -10.00
N PHE A 133 2.18 -35.05 -8.91
CA PHE A 133 3.53 -35.60 -8.79
C PHE A 133 3.80 -36.70 -9.84
N LYS A 134 2.80 -37.53 -10.16
CA LYS A 134 2.89 -38.53 -11.22
C LYS A 134 3.15 -37.84 -12.57
N ALA A 135 2.34 -36.86 -12.93
CA ALA A 135 2.51 -36.08 -14.15
C ALA A 135 3.89 -35.42 -14.25
N LEU A 136 4.35 -34.85 -13.12
CA LEU A 136 5.63 -34.15 -12.99
C LEU A 136 6.81 -35.09 -13.21
N ILE A 137 6.83 -36.23 -12.50
CA ILE A 137 7.92 -37.24 -12.57
C ILE A 137 7.96 -37.85 -13.96
N ASP A 138 6.84 -38.26 -14.49
CA ASP A 138 6.74 -38.89 -15.80
C ASP A 138 7.21 -37.98 -16.94
N THR A 139 7.14 -36.66 -16.74
CA THR A 139 7.45 -35.70 -17.78
C THR A 139 8.82 -35.06 -17.62
N GLU A 140 9.24 -34.73 -16.42
CA GLU A 140 10.46 -33.95 -16.17
C GLU A 140 11.63 -34.88 -15.74
N ASP A 141 11.35 -35.97 -15.01
CA ASP A 141 12.40 -36.83 -14.44
C ASP A 141 11.93 -38.26 -14.15
N GLU A 142 11.75 -39.06 -15.23
CA GLU A 142 11.19 -40.43 -15.16
C GLU A 142 11.94 -41.39 -14.21
N ARG A 143 13.17 -41.12 -13.88
CA ARG A 143 14.01 -41.89 -12.94
C ARG A 143 14.26 -41.22 -11.60
N PHE A 144 13.45 -40.26 -11.21
CA PHE A 144 13.61 -39.44 -10.00
C PHE A 144 13.92 -40.24 -8.73
N TYR A 145 13.27 -41.41 -8.57
CA TYR A 145 13.48 -42.27 -7.38
C TYR A 145 14.73 -43.16 -7.47
N SER A 146 15.39 -43.22 -8.63
CA SER A 146 16.53 -44.11 -8.83
C SER A 146 17.91 -43.46 -8.86
N HIS A 147 17.95 -42.12 -8.79
CA HIS A 147 19.20 -41.37 -8.73
C HIS A 147 19.29 -40.47 -7.47
N HIS A 148 20.49 -39.94 -7.20
CA HIS A 148 20.77 -39.03 -6.08
C HIS A 148 21.24 -37.67 -6.61
N GLY A 149 20.29 -36.86 -7.12
CA GLY A 149 20.55 -35.50 -7.62
C GLY A 149 21.05 -35.43 -9.07
N ILE A 150 21.76 -36.46 -9.54
CA ILE A 150 22.28 -36.54 -10.92
C ILE A 150 21.84 -37.86 -11.55
N ASP A 151 21.16 -37.78 -12.68
CA ASP A 151 20.80 -38.94 -13.50
C ASP A 151 21.89 -39.18 -14.55
N PHE A 152 22.86 -40.06 -14.23
CA PHE A 152 23.94 -40.40 -15.14
C PHE A 152 23.47 -41.16 -16.41
N GLN A 153 22.40 -41.98 -16.33
CA GLN A 153 21.85 -42.65 -17.47
C GLN A 153 21.20 -41.66 -18.44
N GLY A 154 20.45 -40.71 -17.89
CA GLY A 154 19.84 -39.61 -18.66
C GLY A 154 20.88 -38.72 -19.31
N LEU A 155 21.96 -38.39 -18.60
CA LEU A 155 23.09 -37.60 -19.13
C LEU A 155 23.75 -38.33 -20.33
N PHE A 156 23.99 -39.64 -20.21
CA PHE A 156 24.57 -40.44 -21.29
C PHE A 156 23.64 -40.52 -22.50
N ALA A 157 22.34 -40.70 -22.26
CA ALA A 157 21.32 -40.69 -23.30
C ALA A 157 21.25 -39.37 -24.05
N ALA A 158 21.22 -38.25 -23.27
CA ALA A 158 21.19 -36.89 -23.85
C ALA A 158 22.46 -36.59 -24.67
N PHE A 159 23.63 -37.03 -24.21
CA PHE A 159 24.88 -36.91 -24.98
C PHE A 159 24.82 -37.65 -26.30
N LYS A 160 24.29 -38.86 -26.29
CA LYS A 160 24.08 -39.70 -27.53
C LYS A 160 23.10 -39.02 -28.49
N ASP A 161 22.02 -38.40 -27.95
CA ASP A 161 21.01 -37.70 -28.76
C ASP A 161 21.58 -36.41 -29.38
N ILE A 162 22.42 -35.67 -28.65
CA ILE A 162 23.12 -34.47 -29.16
C ILE A 162 24.03 -34.86 -30.36
N LEU A 163 24.76 -35.98 -30.23
CA LEU A 163 25.60 -36.50 -31.35
C LEU A 163 24.77 -36.88 -32.59
N LYS A 164 23.48 -37.16 -32.43
CA LYS A 164 22.53 -37.43 -33.53
C LYS A 164 21.80 -36.18 -34.02
N GLY A 165 22.13 -34.96 -33.48
CA GLY A 165 21.48 -33.71 -33.85
C GLY A 165 20.18 -33.43 -33.14
N HIS A 166 19.79 -34.21 -32.12
CA HIS A 166 18.59 -34.04 -31.33
C HIS A 166 18.92 -33.51 -29.94
N ALA A 167 18.47 -32.29 -29.62
CA ALA A 167 18.66 -31.73 -28.29
C ALA A 167 17.62 -32.26 -27.29
N ARG A 168 18.05 -33.05 -26.29
CA ARG A 168 17.24 -33.53 -25.17
C ARG A 168 17.72 -32.91 -23.87
N GLY A 169 16.79 -32.45 -23.01
CA GLY A 169 17.10 -32.02 -21.66
C GLY A 169 17.47 -33.18 -20.74
N ALA A 170 18.50 -33.00 -19.92
CA ALA A 170 18.97 -34.04 -18.98
C ALA A 170 19.12 -33.44 -17.54
N SER A 171 18.37 -32.43 -17.19
CA SER A 171 18.38 -31.87 -15.84
C SER A 171 17.32 -32.57 -14.99
N THR A 172 17.70 -33.01 -13.80
CA THR A 172 16.79 -33.64 -12.83
C THR A 172 15.89 -32.62 -12.15
N LEU A 173 14.79 -33.06 -11.52
CA LEU A 173 13.91 -32.23 -10.71
C LEU A 173 14.69 -31.56 -9.59
N THR A 174 15.62 -32.28 -8.93
CA THR A 174 16.46 -31.72 -7.87
C THR A 174 17.36 -30.59 -8.39
N GLN A 175 17.94 -30.73 -9.59
CA GLN A 175 18.73 -29.65 -10.21
C GLN A 175 17.86 -28.44 -10.59
N GLN A 176 16.64 -28.66 -11.05
CA GLN A 176 15.69 -27.56 -11.31
C GLN A 176 15.30 -26.86 -10.03
N LEU A 177 15.03 -27.61 -8.94
CA LEU A 177 14.74 -27.06 -7.62
C LEU A 177 15.87 -26.16 -7.13
N VAL A 178 17.10 -26.67 -7.10
CA VAL A 178 18.28 -25.92 -6.64
C VAL A 178 18.48 -24.63 -7.44
N LYS A 179 18.34 -24.72 -8.76
CA LYS A 179 18.42 -23.57 -9.67
C LYS A 179 17.43 -22.47 -9.28
N ASN A 180 16.18 -22.84 -9.01
CA ASN A 180 15.09 -21.91 -8.71
C ASN A 180 15.15 -21.41 -7.26
N MET A 181 15.36 -22.29 -6.28
CA MET A 181 15.39 -21.98 -4.85
C MET A 181 16.56 -21.05 -4.49
N PHE A 182 17.77 -21.39 -4.90
CA PHE A 182 18.97 -20.62 -4.60
C PHE A 182 19.32 -19.57 -5.65
N ARG A 183 18.50 -19.43 -6.69
CA ARG A 183 18.75 -18.49 -7.81
C ARG A 183 20.20 -18.51 -8.30
N VAL A 184 20.79 -19.73 -8.41
CA VAL A 184 22.24 -19.95 -8.64
C VAL A 184 22.76 -19.16 -9.84
N ARG A 185 21.92 -18.89 -10.84
CA ARG A 185 22.32 -18.20 -12.07
C ARG A 185 22.29 -16.67 -11.97
N THR A 186 21.59 -16.12 -10.99
CA THR A 186 21.37 -14.66 -10.84
C THR A 186 22.01 -14.08 -9.61
N GLN A 187 21.99 -14.77 -8.47
CA GLN A 187 22.49 -14.26 -7.19
C GLN A 187 23.98 -14.58 -6.94
N TYR A 188 24.50 -15.66 -7.56
CA TYR A 188 25.87 -16.10 -7.29
C TYR A 188 26.81 -15.81 -8.46
N SER A 189 27.97 -15.26 -8.13
CA SER A 189 29.01 -15.00 -9.12
C SER A 189 29.64 -16.31 -9.62
N THR A 190 30.17 -16.29 -10.84
CA THR A 190 30.88 -17.41 -11.45
C THR A 190 32.40 -17.27 -11.35
N GLY A 191 32.88 -16.38 -10.49
CA GLY A 191 34.29 -16.16 -10.24
C GLY A 191 35.08 -15.62 -11.43
N LEU A 192 36.41 -15.74 -11.36
CA LEU A 192 37.30 -15.27 -12.42
C LEU A 192 37.14 -16.06 -13.72
N LEU A 193 36.93 -17.37 -13.63
CA LEU A 193 36.77 -18.24 -14.82
C LEU A 193 35.45 -17.98 -15.55
N GLY A 194 34.42 -17.50 -14.86
CA GLY A 194 33.14 -17.16 -15.48
C GLY A 194 33.18 -15.97 -16.45
N LYS A 195 34.31 -15.25 -16.52
CA LYS A 195 34.54 -14.22 -17.54
C LYS A 195 34.89 -14.78 -18.92
N ILE A 196 35.23 -16.08 -19.00
CA ILE A 196 35.56 -16.74 -20.26
C ILE A 196 34.27 -17.19 -20.93
N PRO A 197 34.00 -16.86 -22.21
CA PRO A 197 32.83 -17.30 -22.95
C PRO A 197 32.68 -18.82 -22.89
N GLY A 198 31.45 -19.31 -22.64
CA GLY A 198 31.13 -20.75 -22.51
C GLY A 198 31.45 -21.35 -21.13
N VAL A 199 32.50 -20.94 -20.46
CA VAL A 199 32.90 -21.46 -19.12
C VAL A 199 31.86 -21.07 -18.05
N LYS A 200 31.24 -19.93 -18.17
CA LYS A 200 30.17 -19.46 -17.28
C LYS A 200 29.05 -20.51 -17.11
N ILE A 201 28.57 -21.06 -18.20
CA ILE A 201 27.46 -22.05 -18.21
C ILE A 201 27.93 -23.35 -17.53
N LEU A 202 29.17 -23.78 -17.80
CA LEU A 202 29.76 -24.97 -17.19
C LEU A 202 29.85 -24.83 -15.67
N ILE A 203 30.35 -23.69 -15.18
CA ILE A 203 30.46 -23.42 -13.73
C ILE A 203 29.07 -23.41 -13.08
N MET A 204 28.08 -22.76 -13.71
CA MET A 204 26.71 -22.75 -13.19
C MET A 204 26.13 -24.16 -13.10
N LYS A 205 26.32 -24.98 -14.15
CA LYS A 205 25.86 -26.37 -14.15
C LYS A 205 26.57 -27.21 -13.12
N SER A 206 27.87 -27.03 -12.95
CA SER A 206 28.63 -27.74 -11.92
C SER A 206 28.14 -27.40 -10.51
N LYS A 207 27.80 -26.13 -10.24
CA LYS A 207 27.16 -25.74 -8.97
C LYS A 207 25.80 -26.36 -8.78
N GLU A 208 24.94 -26.36 -9.82
CA GLU A 208 23.65 -27.02 -9.78
C GLU A 208 23.78 -28.51 -9.42
N TRP A 209 24.79 -29.20 -9.96
CA TRP A 209 25.04 -30.61 -9.68
C TRP A 209 25.49 -30.86 -8.24
N VAL A 210 26.47 -30.06 -7.76
CA VAL A 210 26.95 -30.18 -6.37
C VAL A 210 25.80 -29.96 -5.39
N LEU A 211 25.09 -28.86 -5.56
CA LEU A 211 23.97 -28.51 -4.67
C LEU A 211 22.83 -29.53 -4.74
N ALA A 212 22.55 -30.12 -5.92
CA ALA A 212 21.53 -31.17 -6.06
C ALA A 212 21.91 -32.45 -5.29
N VAL A 213 23.18 -32.84 -5.33
CA VAL A 213 23.67 -33.97 -4.55
C VAL A 213 23.62 -33.65 -3.04
N GLU A 214 24.09 -32.47 -2.64
CA GLU A 214 24.04 -32.03 -1.24
C GLU A 214 22.60 -31.98 -0.72
N LEU A 215 21.65 -31.49 -1.52
CA LEU A 215 20.23 -31.43 -1.13
C LEU A 215 19.66 -32.85 -0.89
N GLU A 216 19.96 -33.79 -1.77
CA GLU A 216 19.54 -35.22 -1.63
C GLU A 216 20.26 -35.98 -0.50
N MET A 217 21.30 -35.42 0.09
CA MET A 217 21.90 -35.95 1.32
C MET A 217 21.14 -35.53 2.59
N PHE A 218 20.42 -34.42 2.55
CA PHE A 218 19.72 -33.88 3.70
C PHE A 218 18.21 -34.09 3.68
N TYR A 219 17.62 -34.26 2.50
CA TYR A 219 16.16 -34.31 2.32
C TYR A 219 15.72 -35.59 1.59
N GLU A 220 14.58 -36.13 2.02
CA GLU A 220 13.95 -37.27 1.36
C GLU A 220 13.32 -36.86 0.02
N LYS A 221 13.12 -37.84 -0.86
CA LYS A 221 12.49 -37.62 -2.20
C LYS A 221 11.12 -36.92 -2.10
N LYS A 222 10.34 -37.25 -1.06
CA LYS A 222 9.04 -36.65 -0.80
C LYS A 222 9.16 -35.15 -0.44
N GLU A 223 10.11 -34.82 0.41
CA GLU A 223 10.40 -33.43 0.79
C GLU A 223 10.88 -32.62 -0.40
N ILE A 224 11.75 -33.19 -1.24
CA ILE A 224 12.24 -32.53 -2.47
C ILE A 224 11.10 -32.23 -3.44
N LEU A 225 10.14 -33.16 -3.62
CA LEU A 225 8.95 -32.94 -4.45
C LEU A 225 8.07 -31.84 -3.88
N THR A 226 7.89 -31.79 -2.56
CA THR A 226 7.13 -30.74 -1.86
C THR A 226 7.80 -29.38 -2.04
N MET A 227 9.10 -29.30 -1.80
CA MET A 227 9.89 -28.08 -2.04
C MET A 227 9.82 -27.63 -3.50
N TYR A 228 9.88 -28.56 -4.45
CA TYR A 228 9.73 -28.25 -5.88
C TYR A 228 8.37 -27.66 -6.18
N ALA A 229 7.29 -28.33 -5.76
CA ALA A 229 5.93 -27.90 -5.97
C ALA A 229 5.65 -26.50 -5.37
N ASN A 230 6.28 -26.18 -4.23
CA ASN A 230 6.15 -24.89 -3.56
C ASN A 230 7.05 -23.79 -4.15
N THR A 231 8.08 -24.15 -4.95
CA THR A 231 9.11 -23.19 -5.41
C THR A 231 8.97 -22.77 -6.86
N VAL A 232 8.47 -23.67 -7.72
CA VAL A 232 8.50 -23.47 -9.16
C VAL A 232 7.58 -22.34 -9.62
N ASP A 233 8.03 -21.61 -10.64
CA ASP A 233 7.24 -20.56 -11.30
C ASP A 233 6.34 -21.18 -12.38
N PHE A 234 5.04 -20.99 -12.25
CA PHE A 234 4.01 -21.40 -13.22
C PHE A 234 3.59 -20.25 -14.16
N GLY A 235 4.29 -19.12 -14.16
CA GLY A 235 3.91 -17.93 -14.92
C GLY A 235 2.73 -17.17 -14.30
N SER A 236 2.35 -16.05 -14.92
CA SER A 236 1.27 -15.18 -14.43
C SER A 236 1.42 -14.78 -12.95
N ASN A 237 2.65 -14.63 -12.47
CA ASN A 237 3.01 -14.37 -11.06
C ASN A 237 2.54 -15.48 -10.09
N ALA A 238 2.30 -16.69 -10.56
CA ALA A 238 1.89 -17.83 -9.75
C ALA A 238 3.11 -18.70 -9.39
N PHE A 239 3.65 -18.48 -8.19
CA PHE A 239 4.76 -19.27 -7.65
C PHE A 239 4.24 -20.33 -6.68
N GLY A 240 4.60 -21.59 -6.97
CA GLY A 240 4.12 -22.76 -6.23
C GLY A 240 2.74 -23.23 -6.65
N ILE A 241 2.48 -24.50 -6.36
CA ILE A 241 1.31 -25.26 -6.83
C ILE A 241 -0.02 -24.70 -6.30
N LYS A 242 -0.07 -24.19 -5.06
CA LYS A 242 -1.29 -23.64 -4.47
C LYS A 242 -1.73 -22.39 -5.21
N THR A 243 -0.80 -21.48 -5.43
CA THR A 243 -1.08 -20.27 -6.19
C THR A 243 -1.44 -20.58 -7.64
N ALA A 244 -0.74 -21.54 -8.27
CA ALA A 244 -1.04 -21.94 -9.63
C ALA A 244 -2.43 -22.58 -9.79
N ALA A 245 -2.80 -23.50 -8.90
CA ALA A 245 -4.14 -24.13 -8.89
C ALA A 245 -5.23 -23.07 -8.73
N LYS A 246 -5.02 -22.12 -7.80
CA LYS A 246 -5.95 -21.00 -7.57
C LYS A 246 -6.02 -20.06 -8.77
N THR A 247 -4.88 -19.67 -9.34
CA THR A 247 -4.80 -18.70 -10.45
C THR A 247 -5.43 -19.24 -11.74
N TYR A 248 -5.11 -20.46 -12.12
CA TYR A 248 -5.54 -21.01 -13.42
C TYR A 248 -6.91 -21.69 -13.37
N PHE A 249 -7.27 -22.31 -12.22
CA PHE A 249 -8.45 -23.15 -12.12
C PHE A 249 -9.39 -22.78 -10.97
N ASN A 250 -9.03 -21.78 -10.15
CA ASN A 250 -9.78 -21.40 -8.95
C ASN A 250 -10.09 -22.59 -8.02
N THR A 251 -9.14 -23.51 -7.87
CA THR A 251 -9.25 -24.76 -7.10
C THR A 251 -8.10 -24.90 -6.10
N THR A 252 -8.14 -25.95 -5.27
CA THR A 252 -7.04 -26.30 -4.37
C THR A 252 -6.08 -27.30 -5.01
N PRO A 253 -4.81 -27.41 -4.56
CA PRO A 253 -3.89 -28.43 -5.07
C PRO A 253 -4.38 -29.86 -4.88
N LYS A 254 -5.19 -30.10 -3.84
CA LYS A 254 -5.75 -31.42 -3.52
C LYS A 254 -6.84 -31.85 -4.50
N ASP A 255 -7.58 -30.86 -5.03
CA ASP A 255 -8.71 -31.09 -5.92
C ASP A 255 -8.32 -31.04 -7.40
N LEU A 256 -7.02 -30.91 -7.73
CA LEU A 256 -6.54 -30.89 -9.10
C LEU A 256 -6.90 -32.20 -9.83
N THR A 257 -7.50 -32.08 -11.00
CA THR A 257 -7.78 -33.20 -11.89
C THR A 257 -6.55 -33.57 -12.74
N ALA A 258 -6.57 -34.70 -13.43
CA ALA A 258 -5.44 -35.12 -14.25
C ALA A 258 -5.15 -34.17 -15.42
N GLU A 259 -6.18 -33.62 -16.07
CA GLU A 259 -6.03 -32.62 -17.13
C GLU A 259 -5.44 -31.31 -16.60
N GLN A 260 -5.88 -30.85 -15.43
CA GLN A 260 -5.38 -29.62 -14.82
C GLN A 260 -3.91 -29.78 -14.37
N ALA A 261 -3.58 -30.91 -13.74
CA ALA A 261 -2.21 -31.27 -13.39
C ALA A 261 -1.31 -31.33 -14.64
N ALA A 262 -1.79 -31.91 -15.72
CA ALA A 262 -1.05 -31.99 -16.98
C ALA A 262 -0.83 -30.62 -17.64
N VAL A 263 -1.79 -29.69 -17.52
CA VAL A 263 -1.61 -28.30 -17.97
C VAL A 263 -0.51 -27.62 -17.16
N LEU A 264 -0.56 -27.70 -15.80
CA LEU A 264 0.43 -27.08 -14.94
C LEU A 264 1.84 -27.64 -15.16
N VAL A 265 1.98 -28.97 -15.29
CA VAL A 265 3.27 -29.60 -15.59
C VAL A 265 3.76 -29.19 -16.99
N GLY A 266 2.86 -29.15 -17.96
CA GLY A 266 3.18 -28.70 -19.33
C GLY A 266 3.72 -27.26 -19.35
N LEU A 267 3.19 -26.41 -18.52
CA LEU A 267 3.57 -24.99 -18.39
C LEU A 267 5.03 -24.82 -17.91
N LEU A 268 5.55 -25.72 -17.09
CA LEU A 268 6.91 -25.67 -16.53
C LEU A 268 8.01 -25.69 -17.61
N LYS A 269 7.74 -26.19 -18.79
CA LYS A 269 8.68 -26.21 -19.90
C LYS A 269 9.05 -24.80 -20.38
N ALA A 270 8.05 -23.90 -20.49
CA ALA A 270 8.23 -22.49 -20.83
C ALA A 270 6.94 -21.73 -20.46
N THR A 271 6.98 -21.01 -19.36
CA THR A 271 5.82 -20.38 -18.70
C THR A 271 5.13 -19.27 -19.51
N SER A 272 5.77 -18.75 -20.55
CA SER A 272 5.16 -17.82 -21.52
C SER A 272 4.58 -18.54 -22.74
N THR A 273 5.36 -19.48 -23.31
CA THR A 273 4.99 -20.18 -24.56
C THR A 273 3.80 -21.11 -24.38
N TYR A 274 3.73 -21.80 -23.25
CA TYR A 274 2.68 -22.78 -22.94
C TYR A 274 1.65 -22.25 -21.94
N ASN A 275 1.59 -20.92 -21.78
CA ASN A 275 0.61 -20.29 -20.89
C ASN A 275 -0.81 -20.51 -21.41
N PRO A 276 -1.69 -21.19 -20.65
CA PRO A 276 -3.02 -21.56 -21.13
C PRO A 276 -3.94 -20.37 -21.39
N ARG A 277 -3.67 -19.22 -20.78
CA ARG A 277 -4.39 -17.96 -21.02
C ARG A 277 -3.91 -17.26 -22.29
N ILE A 278 -2.57 -17.22 -22.51
CA ILE A 278 -1.96 -16.43 -23.59
C ILE A 278 -1.91 -17.23 -24.88
N ASN A 279 -1.57 -18.53 -24.78
CA ASN A 279 -1.35 -19.42 -25.90
C ASN A 279 -2.09 -20.76 -25.70
N PRO A 280 -3.43 -20.78 -25.75
CA PRO A 280 -4.24 -21.95 -25.41
C PRO A 280 -3.92 -23.16 -26.28
N GLU A 281 -3.67 -22.97 -27.57
CA GLU A 281 -3.34 -24.08 -28.51
C GLU A 281 -2.02 -24.77 -28.16
N ASN A 282 -0.97 -23.98 -27.89
CA ASN A 282 0.32 -24.48 -27.43
C ASN A 282 0.19 -25.20 -26.08
N SER A 283 -0.65 -24.67 -25.19
CA SER A 283 -0.93 -25.30 -23.90
C SER A 283 -1.61 -26.67 -24.08
N ILE A 284 -2.62 -26.78 -24.95
CA ILE A 284 -3.28 -28.04 -25.26
C ILE A 284 -2.27 -29.06 -25.84
N MET A 285 -1.46 -28.64 -26.80
CA MET A 285 -0.42 -29.53 -27.36
C MET A 285 0.53 -30.06 -26.29
N ARG A 286 0.98 -29.16 -25.40
CA ARG A 286 1.93 -29.54 -24.35
C ARG A 286 1.28 -30.39 -23.25
N ARG A 287 0.03 -30.05 -22.81
CA ARG A 287 -0.78 -30.90 -21.95
C ARG A 287 -0.87 -32.34 -22.47
N ASN A 288 -1.18 -32.48 -23.75
CA ASN A 288 -1.34 -33.79 -24.37
C ASN A 288 -0.03 -34.61 -24.34
N VAL A 289 1.15 -33.95 -24.49
CA VAL A 289 2.45 -34.63 -24.30
C VAL A 289 2.62 -35.14 -22.86
N VAL A 290 2.18 -34.37 -21.87
CA VAL A 290 2.23 -34.81 -20.46
C VAL A 290 1.33 -36.02 -20.23
N LEU A 291 0.11 -36.00 -20.77
CA LEU A 291 -0.84 -37.12 -20.69
C LEU A 291 -0.29 -38.38 -21.38
N ASP A 292 0.39 -38.24 -22.52
CA ASP A 292 1.06 -39.37 -23.20
C ASP A 292 2.17 -39.98 -22.34
N ASN A 293 2.94 -39.11 -21.61
CA ASN A 293 3.96 -39.60 -20.70
C ASN A 293 3.33 -40.36 -19.51
N MET A 294 2.25 -39.83 -18.93
CA MET A 294 1.52 -40.52 -17.86
C MET A 294 0.95 -41.87 -18.31
N GLN A 295 0.44 -41.95 -19.54
CA GLN A 295 -0.05 -43.19 -20.13
C GLN A 295 1.11 -44.17 -20.37
N LYS A 296 2.25 -43.72 -20.91
CA LYS A 296 3.45 -44.53 -21.13
C LYS A 296 3.97 -45.20 -19.85
N HIS A 297 3.87 -44.50 -18.69
CA HIS A 297 4.32 -45.01 -17.38
C HIS A 297 3.21 -45.71 -16.58
N GLY A 298 2.03 -45.91 -17.20
CA GLY A 298 0.93 -46.68 -16.59
C GLY A 298 0.12 -45.94 -15.53
N HIS A 299 0.26 -44.62 -15.44
CA HIS A 299 -0.53 -43.80 -14.53
C HIS A 299 -1.90 -43.42 -15.10
N LEU A 300 -2.10 -43.56 -16.41
CA LEU A 300 -3.37 -43.44 -17.12
C LEU A 300 -3.55 -44.60 -18.05
N THR A 301 -4.75 -45.12 -18.19
CA THR A 301 -5.13 -46.04 -19.26
C THR A 301 -5.20 -45.28 -20.60
N LYS A 302 -5.12 -46.00 -21.69
CA LYS A 302 -5.28 -45.42 -23.03
C LYS A 302 -6.64 -44.73 -23.20
N GLN A 303 -7.71 -45.34 -22.67
CA GLN A 303 -9.06 -44.78 -22.74
C GLN A 303 -9.21 -43.49 -21.98
N GLU A 304 -8.67 -43.40 -20.74
CA GLU A 304 -8.64 -42.19 -19.95
C GLU A 304 -7.83 -41.08 -20.63
N CYS A 305 -6.63 -41.41 -21.13
CA CYS A 305 -5.79 -40.44 -21.83
C CYS A 305 -6.50 -39.85 -23.08
N ASP A 306 -7.10 -40.72 -23.92
CA ASP A 306 -7.82 -40.30 -25.12
C ASP A 306 -9.09 -39.46 -24.79
N SER A 307 -9.74 -39.77 -23.67
CA SER A 307 -10.89 -39.00 -23.18
C SER A 307 -10.49 -37.63 -22.68
N ILE A 308 -9.45 -37.54 -21.83
CA ILE A 308 -8.97 -36.28 -21.25
C ILE A 308 -8.44 -35.34 -22.34
N LYS A 309 -7.77 -35.85 -23.36
CA LYS A 309 -7.27 -35.03 -24.48
C LYS A 309 -8.38 -34.30 -25.25
N LYS A 310 -9.60 -34.78 -25.23
CA LYS A 310 -10.76 -34.13 -25.86
C LYS A 310 -11.35 -33.02 -25.03
N LEU A 311 -11.03 -32.93 -23.72
CA LEU A 311 -11.53 -31.89 -22.82
C LEU A 311 -10.88 -30.55 -23.14
N PRO A 312 -11.60 -29.45 -22.96
CA PRO A 312 -11.02 -28.11 -23.00
C PRO A 312 -10.01 -27.91 -21.86
N LEU A 313 -9.30 -26.80 -21.84
CA LEU A 313 -8.32 -26.49 -20.76
C LEU A 313 -8.96 -26.30 -19.38
N GLY A 314 -10.27 -26.11 -19.30
CA GLY A 314 -11.02 -25.93 -18.04
C GLY A 314 -10.55 -24.73 -17.21
N LEU A 315 -10.14 -23.64 -17.85
CA LEU A 315 -9.64 -22.45 -17.16
C LEU A 315 -10.76 -21.72 -16.42
N ASN A 316 -10.51 -21.43 -15.15
CA ASN A 316 -11.23 -20.44 -14.36
C ASN A 316 -10.18 -19.47 -13.80
N TYR A 317 -9.73 -18.58 -14.68
CA TYR A 317 -8.54 -17.78 -14.46
C TYR A 317 -8.82 -16.57 -13.54
N LYS A 318 -8.19 -16.56 -12.37
CA LYS A 318 -8.25 -15.46 -11.41
C LYS A 318 -6.87 -15.22 -10.78
N VAL A 319 -6.22 -14.12 -11.14
CA VAL A 319 -4.92 -13.74 -10.55
C VAL A 319 -5.16 -12.98 -9.25
N GLU A 320 -4.57 -13.44 -8.16
CA GLU A 320 -4.42 -12.60 -6.96
C GLU A 320 -3.31 -11.58 -7.21
N THR A 321 -3.66 -10.32 -7.17
CA THR A 321 -2.71 -9.21 -7.21
C THR A 321 -2.51 -8.64 -5.80
N VAL A 322 -1.44 -7.87 -5.59
CA VAL A 322 -1.27 -7.10 -4.35
C VAL A 322 -2.39 -6.08 -4.12
N TYR A 323 -3.19 -5.81 -5.14
CA TYR A 323 -4.35 -4.91 -5.08
C TYR A 323 -5.67 -5.64 -4.81
N ASP A 324 -5.66 -6.99 -4.74
CA ASP A 324 -6.81 -7.77 -4.30
C ASP A 324 -6.82 -7.84 -2.77
N GLY A 325 -7.99 -7.69 -2.19
CA GLY A 325 -8.16 -7.69 -0.74
C GLY A 325 -8.98 -6.50 -0.26
N LYS A 326 -8.99 -6.32 1.05
CA LYS A 326 -9.84 -5.37 1.76
C LYS A 326 -9.00 -4.21 2.27
N ALA A 327 -9.62 -3.05 2.51
CA ALA A 327 -8.99 -1.88 3.12
C ALA A 327 -7.62 -1.52 2.47
N LEU A 328 -7.60 -1.34 1.15
CA LEU A 328 -6.35 -1.22 0.36
C LEU A 328 -5.49 -0.03 0.79
N TYR A 329 -6.09 1.12 1.11
CA TYR A 329 -5.36 2.27 1.64
C TYR A 329 -4.71 1.99 2.99
N PHE A 330 -5.43 1.31 3.89
CA PHE A 330 -4.88 0.92 5.18
C PHE A 330 -3.71 -0.06 5.05
N ARG A 331 -3.77 -1.00 4.09
CA ARG A 331 -2.65 -1.91 3.80
C ARG A 331 -1.40 -1.15 3.38
N GLU A 332 -1.54 -0.15 2.52
CA GLU A 332 -0.42 0.70 2.11
C GLU A 332 0.10 1.53 3.30
N ALA A 333 -0.81 2.06 4.12
CA ALA A 333 -0.45 2.78 5.35
C ALA A 333 0.34 1.88 6.32
N VAL A 334 -0.05 0.61 6.52
CA VAL A 334 0.68 -0.37 7.34
C VAL A 334 2.06 -0.67 6.75
N ALA A 335 2.18 -0.85 5.42
CA ALA A 335 3.47 -1.08 4.79
C ALA A 335 4.43 0.11 5.00
N ASN A 336 3.91 1.33 4.90
CA ASN A 336 4.66 2.56 5.17
C ASN A 336 5.03 2.69 6.65
N TYR A 337 4.10 2.39 7.56
CA TYR A 337 4.31 2.38 9.01
C TYR A 337 5.43 1.42 9.43
N LEU A 338 5.47 0.23 8.85
CA LEU A 338 6.47 -0.80 9.16
C LEU A 338 7.80 -0.60 8.42
N ARG A 339 7.89 0.31 7.47
CA ARG A 339 9.08 0.46 6.60
C ARG A 339 10.39 0.64 7.37
N GLN A 340 10.40 1.52 8.35
CA GLN A 340 11.62 1.77 9.15
C GLN A 340 11.94 0.57 10.04
N TRP A 341 10.94 0.01 10.72
CA TRP A 341 11.13 -1.17 11.56
C TRP A 341 11.66 -2.37 10.76
N CYS A 342 11.13 -2.62 9.56
CA CYS A 342 11.62 -3.66 8.67
C CYS A 342 13.08 -3.44 8.30
N LYS A 343 13.45 -2.19 7.96
CA LYS A 343 14.81 -1.82 7.60
C LYS A 343 15.79 -2.03 8.78
N ASP A 344 15.42 -1.61 9.98
CA ASP A 344 16.27 -1.70 11.18
C ASP A 344 16.49 -3.15 11.62
N ASN A 345 15.54 -4.04 11.34
CA ASN A 345 15.62 -5.47 11.66
C ASN A 345 16.11 -6.34 10.48
N GLY A 346 16.39 -5.76 9.32
CA GLY A 346 16.84 -6.50 8.14
C GLY A 346 15.75 -7.44 7.57
N ILE A 347 14.48 -7.12 7.78
CA ILE A 347 13.32 -7.91 7.36
C ILE A 347 12.75 -7.33 6.07
N ASP A 348 12.45 -8.19 5.10
CA ASP A 348 11.65 -7.82 3.93
C ASP A 348 10.20 -8.21 4.15
N LEU A 349 9.34 -7.21 4.30
CA LEU A 349 7.89 -7.36 4.50
C LEU A 349 7.23 -8.27 3.44
N TYR A 350 7.74 -8.24 2.22
CA TYR A 350 7.13 -8.91 1.06
C TYR A 350 7.61 -10.36 0.86
N SER A 351 8.54 -10.84 1.68
CA SER A 351 9.13 -12.17 1.51
C SER A 351 9.33 -12.95 2.82
N ALA A 352 9.09 -12.32 3.97
CA ALA A 352 9.43 -12.88 5.27
C ALA A 352 8.37 -13.83 5.89
N GLY A 353 7.18 -13.95 5.27
CA GLY A 353 6.10 -14.83 5.77
C GLY A 353 5.55 -14.40 7.14
N LEU A 354 5.42 -13.09 7.36
CA LEU A 354 4.97 -12.55 8.64
C LEU A 354 3.45 -12.65 8.79
N LYS A 355 2.99 -12.85 10.04
CA LYS A 355 1.60 -12.61 10.41
C LYS A 355 1.53 -11.31 11.18
N ILE A 356 0.87 -10.32 10.57
CA ILE A 356 0.78 -8.95 11.09
C ILE A 356 -0.63 -8.73 11.60
N TYR A 357 -0.77 -8.38 12.87
CA TYR A 357 -2.04 -8.11 13.51
C TYR A 357 -2.19 -6.60 13.67
N SER A 358 -3.21 -6.04 13.03
CA SER A 358 -3.47 -4.61 13.03
C SER A 358 -4.48 -4.19 14.10
N THR A 359 -4.65 -2.89 14.27
CA THR A 359 -5.65 -2.28 15.14
C THR A 359 -7.00 -2.09 14.43
N LEU A 360 -7.02 -2.18 13.10
CA LEU A 360 -8.21 -2.01 12.29
C LEU A 360 -9.27 -3.05 12.64
N ASN A 361 -10.51 -2.63 12.82
CA ASN A 361 -11.65 -3.54 12.93
C ASN A 361 -12.34 -3.59 11.55
N TYR A 362 -12.42 -4.79 10.96
CA TYR A 362 -12.89 -4.91 9.58
C TYR A 362 -14.37 -4.52 9.42
N LYS A 363 -15.19 -4.81 10.41
CA LYS A 363 -16.61 -4.41 10.37
C LYS A 363 -16.78 -2.90 10.46
N MET A 364 -16.00 -2.21 11.31
CA MET A 364 -15.99 -0.76 11.39
C MET A 364 -15.43 -0.15 10.09
N GLN A 365 -14.45 -0.80 9.48
CA GLN A 365 -13.92 -0.40 8.17
C GLN A 365 -15.00 -0.40 7.08
N LYS A 366 -15.80 -1.47 7.00
CA LYS A 366 -16.94 -1.53 6.06
C LYS A 366 -17.91 -0.38 6.30
N TYR A 367 -18.30 -0.11 7.53
CA TYR A 367 -19.17 1.02 7.85
C TYR A 367 -18.59 2.36 7.40
N ALA A 368 -17.28 2.53 7.51
CA ALA A 368 -16.60 3.74 7.06
C ALA A 368 -16.59 3.87 5.53
N GLU A 369 -16.32 2.79 4.81
CA GLU A 369 -16.33 2.74 3.34
C GLU A 369 -17.74 3.01 2.80
N GLU A 370 -18.76 2.36 3.36
CA GLU A 370 -20.19 2.57 3.00
C GLU A 370 -20.63 4.01 3.27
N ALA A 371 -20.29 4.54 4.45
CA ALA A 371 -20.63 5.93 4.83
C ALA A 371 -19.99 6.95 3.87
N LEU A 372 -18.73 6.75 3.52
CA LEU A 372 -17.99 7.62 2.60
C LEU A 372 -18.61 7.57 1.21
N VAL A 373 -18.80 6.39 0.62
CA VAL A 373 -19.36 6.24 -0.71
C VAL A 373 -20.79 6.80 -0.79
N LYS A 374 -21.62 6.51 0.22
CA LYS A 374 -23.00 7.03 0.30
C LYS A 374 -23.04 8.55 0.25
N GLN A 375 -22.21 9.20 1.06
CA GLN A 375 -22.15 10.68 1.08
C GLN A 375 -21.52 11.23 -0.20
N MET A 376 -20.45 10.63 -0.70
CA MET A 376 -19.74 11.14 -1.87
C MET A 376 -20.55 11.03 -3.16
N ARG A 377 -21.48 10.07 -3.29
CA ARG A 377 -22.48 10.07 -4.38
C ARG A 377 -23.32 11.36 -4.36
N THR A 378 -23.75 11.79 -3.18
CA THR A 378 -24.52 13.03 -3.02
C THR A 378 -23.69 14.26 -3.32
N VAL A 379 -22.47 14.32 -2.78
CA VAL A 379 -21.51 15.42 -3.03
C VAL A 379 -21.21 15.54 -4.53
N GLN A 380 -20.95 14.42 -5.20
CA GLN A 380 -20.64 14.42 -6.64
C GLN A 380 -21.82 14.87 -7.49
N ARG A 381 -23.03 14.42 -7.16
CA ARG A 381 -24.26 14.87 -7.84
C ARG A 381 -24.45 16.37 -7.69
N ASN A 382 -24.30 16.88 -6.46
CA ASN A 382 -24.40 18.32 -6.18
C ASN A 382 -23.32 19.11 -6.91
N PHE A 383 -22.09 18.60 -6.96
CA PHE A 383 -20.97 19.22 -7.68
C PHE A 383 -21.24 19.29 -9.18
N ARG A 384 -21.69 18.19 -9.79
CA ARG A 384 -22.06 18.16 -11.22
C ARG A 384 -23.20 19.15 -11.53
N ASN A 385 -24.23 19.19 -10.70
CA ASN A 385 -25.36 20.12 -10.88
C ASN A 385 -24.94 21.58 -10.73
N HIS A 386 -24.02 21.85 -9.78
CA HIS A 386 -23.54 23.20 -9.50
C HIS A 386 -22.71 23.79 -10.65
N TRP A 387 -21.87 22.95 -11.28
CA TRP A 387 -21.01 23.39 -12.38
C TRP A 387 -21.67 23.20 -13.75
N GLY A 388 -22.59 22.26 -13.94
CA GLY A 388 -23.19 21.93 -15.22
C GLY A 388 -22.13 21.63 -16.28
N ASP A 389 -22.19 22.32 -17.41
CA ASP A 389 -21.24 22.20 -18.51
C ASP A 389 -19.96 23.03 -18.32
N GLN A 390 -19.90 23.84 -17.26
CA GLN A 390 -18.73 24.70 -17.01
C GLN A 390 -17.55 23.90 -16.46
N ASP A 391 -16.34 24.39 -16.77
CA ASP A 391 -15.11 23.83 -16.24
C ASP A 391 -14.88 24.32 -14.80
N PRO A 392 -14.68 23.41 -13.81
CA PRO A 392 -14.58 23.78 -12.40
C PRO A 392 -13.18 24.28 -11.97
N TRP A 393 -12.13 24.10 -12.77
CA TRP A 393 -10.78 24.55 -12.44
C TRP A 393 -10.64 26.05 -12.63
N ARG A 394 -10.64 26.76 -11.51
CA ARG A 394 -10.61 28.22 -11.43
C ARG A 394 -9.44 28.72 -10.62
N ASP A 395 -8.92 29.92 -11.00
CA ASP A 395 -7.96 30.67 -10.20
C ASP A 395 -8.66 31.43 -9.06
N GLU A 396 -7.89 32.15 -8.25
CA GLU A 396 -8.40 32.96 -7.13
C GLU A 396 -9.35 34.09 -7.58
N ASN A 397 -9.28 34.51 -8.83
CA ASN A 397 -10.15 35.51 -9.44
C ASN A 397 -11.36 34.88 -10.17
N HIS A 398 -11.61 33.60 -9.93
CA HIS A 398 -12.68 32.81 -10.57
C HIS A 398 -12.56 32.65 -12.10
N ASN A 399 -11.42 32.93 -12.72
CA ASN A 399 -11.18 32.69 -14.13
C ASN A 399 -10.83 31.22 -14.37
N VAL A 400 -11.20 30.70 -15.54
CA VAL A 400 -10.77 29.35 -15.95
C VAL A 400 -9.27 29.33 -16.11
N ILE A 401 -8.60 28.36 -15.46
CA ILE A 401 -7.14 28.19 -15.61
C ILE A 401 -6.86 27.68 -17.01
N PRO A 402 -6.09 28.44 -17.85
CA PRO A 402 -5.80 28.03 -19.22
C PRO A 402 -4.91 26.78 -19.25
N ASN A 403 -5.12 25.93 -20.26
CA ASN A 403 -4.34 24.70 -20.50
C ASN A 403 -4.29 23.70 -19.33
N PHE A 404 -5.23 23.79 -18.38
CA PHE A 404 -5.23 22.93 -17.18
C PHE A 404 -5.26 21.43 -17.53
N ILE A 405 -6.12 21.02 -18.48
CA ILE A 405 -6.22 19.61 -18.89
C ILE A 405 -5.01 19.19 -19.69
N GLU A 406 -4.46 20.05 -20.55
CA GLU A 406 -3.27 19.81 -21.35
C GLU A 406 -2.04 19.59 -20.43
N ASP A 407 -1.90 20.39 -19.39
CA ASP A 407 -0.82 20.24 -18.40
C ASP A 407 -0.95 18.96 -17.57
N LEU A 408 -2.18 18.50 -17.31
CA LEU A 408 -2.40 17.20 -16.70
C LEU A 408 -2.07 16.06 -17.68
N ALA A 409 -2.43 16.21 -18.94
CA ALA A 409 -2.13 15.22 -19.98
C ALA A 409 -0.61 14.98 -20.12
N LYS A 410 0.21 16.03 -20.02
CA LYS A 410 1.69 15.94 -20.03
C LYS A 410 2.26 15.05 -18.93
N LYS A 411 1.57 14.87 -17.82
CA LYS A 411 2.00 14.03 -16.68
C LYS A 411 1.68 12.54 -16.88
N THR A 412 0.83 12.19 -17.85
CA THR A 412 0.38 10.81 -18.08
C THR A 412 1.46 9.94 -18.72
N ASP A 413 1.38 8.64 -18.50
CA ASP A 413 2.30 7.69 -19.14
C ASP A 413 2.04 7.57 -20.65
N HIS A 414 0.82 7.84 -21.10
CA HIS A 414 0.50 7.91 -22.52
C HIS A 414 1.24 9.04 -23.21
N TYR A 415 1.24 10.27 -22.63
CA TYR A 415 2.05 11.38 -23.15
C TYR A 415 3.54 11.04 -23.16
N LYS A 416 4.08 10.49 -22.07
CA LYS A 416 5.48 10.06 -21.97
C LYS A 416 5.87 9.03 -23.03
N ALA A 417 4.98 8.08 -23.32
CA ALA A 417 5.20 7.08 -24.38
C ALA A 417 5.18 7.69 -25.78
N LEU A 418 4.29 8.66 -26.03
CA LEU A 418 4.23 9.38 -27.30
C LEU A 418 5.44 10.32 -27.47
N SER A 419 5.90 11.00 -26.43
CA SER A 419 7.06 11.89 -26.47
C SER A 419 8.38 11.17 -26.77
N GLN A 420 8.45 9.85 -26.54
CA GLN A 420 9.58 9.03 -27.01
C GLN A 420 9.56 8.79 -28.53
N LYS A 421 8.39 8.91 -29.17
CA LYS A 421 8.20 8.65 -30.60
C LYS A 421 8.16 9.92 -31.44
N TYR A 422 7.62 11.00 -30.89
CA TYR A 422 7.34 12.26 -31.59
C TYR A 422 7.99 13.42 -30.86
N SER A 423 8.73 14.27 -31.59
CA SER A 423 9.39 15.47 -31.04
C SER A 423 8.50 16.71 -31.09
N ASN A 424 7.44 16.69 -31.93
CA ASN A 424 6.49 17.79 -32.05
C ASN A 424 5.31 17.60 -31.10
N GLU A 425 5.04 18.60 -30.29
CA GLU A 425 3.95 18.59 -29.30
C GLU A 425 2.57 18.50 -29.96
N ASP A 426 2.35 19.17 -31.11
CA ASP A 426 1.09 19.08 -31.86
C ASP A 426 0.77 17.65 -32.29
N SER A 427 1.80 16.89 -32.72
CA SER A 427 1.65 15.48 -33.07
C SER A 427 1.29 14.63 -31.85
N ILE A 428 1.87 14.92 -30.69
CA ILE A 428 1.55 14.20 -29.45
C ILE A 428 0.08 14.46 -29.07
N PHE A 429 -0.37 15.72 -29.07
CA PHE A 429 -1.75 16.07 -28.76
C PHE A 429 -2.72 15.54 -29.80
N TYR A 430 -2.36 15.47 -31.07
CA TYR A 430 -3.17 14.79 -32.08
C TYR A 430 -3.47 13.34 -31.68
N TYR A 431 -2.46 12.56 -31.25
CA TYR A 431 -2.69 11.18 -30.82
C TYR A 431 -3.40 11.08 -29.48
N LEU A 432 -3.18 11.99 -28.54
CA LEU A 432 -3.92 12.04 -27.27
C LEU A 432 -5.41 12.34 -27.46
N ASN A 433 -5.79 13.00 -28.55
CA ASN A 433 -7.19 13.27 -28.93
C ASN A 433 -7.84 12.13 -29.74
N GLN A 434 -7.09 11.09 -30.13
CA GLN A 434 -7.70 9.92 -30.78
C GLN A 434 -8.52 9.10 -29.78
N LYS A 435 -9.74 8.74 -30.21
CA LYS A 435 -10.64 7.91 -29.39
C LYS A 435 -10.12 6.47 -29.31
N HIS A 436 -10.21 5.91 -28.12
CA HIS A 436 -9.92 4.51 -27.83
C HIS A 436 -10.78 4.06 -26.63
N LYS A 437 -10.86 2.76 -26.42
CA LYS A 437 -11.58 2.21 -25.26
C LYS A 437 -10.82 2.53 -24.00
N VAL A 438 -11.47 3.23 -23.06
CA VAL A 438 -10.94 3.57 -21.74
C VAL A 438 -11.89 3.06 -20.67
N LYS A 439 -11.32 2.60 -19.58
CA LYS A 439 -12.06 2.22 -18.39
C LYS A 439 -12.07 3.39 -17.43
N LEU A 440 -13.26 3.77 -17.01
CA LEU A 440 -13.51 4.95 -16.18
C LEU A 440 -14.21 4.52 -14.90
N PHE A 441 -13.88 5.22 -13.82
CA PHE A 441 -14.63 5.10 -12.58
C PHE A 441 -16.03 5.73 -12.73
N ASP A 442 -17.04 5.03 -12.22
CA ASP A 442 -18.33 5.60 -11.88
C ASP A 442 -18.79 4.99 -10.55
N TYR A 443 -19.65 5.67 -9.79
CA TYR A 443 -20.19 5.15 -8.55
C TYR A 443 -21.08 3.90 -8.72
N ASP A 444 -21.57 3.66 -9.93
CA ASP A 444 -22.39 2.50 -10.28
C ASP A 444 -21.56 1.36 -10.88
N GLY A 445 -20.24 1.45 -10.78
CA GLY A 445 -19.29 0.47 -11.27
C GLY A 445 -18.35 1.02 -12.35
N GLU A 446 -17.28 0.29 -12.65
CA GLU A 446 -16.34 0.63 -13.73
C GLU A 446 -17.07 0.57 -15.09
N LYS A 447 -17.02 1.65 -15.87
CA LYS A 447 -17.59 1.70 -17.21
C LYS A 447 -16.51 1.79 -18.28
N GLU A 448 -16.74 1.13 -19.42
CA GLU A 448 -15.88 1.21 -20.58
C GLU A 448 -16.52 2.11 -21.64
N GLU A 449 -15.84 3.19 -21.99
CA GLU A 449 -16.30 4.15 -23.00
C GLU A 449 -15.24 4.39 -24.09
N GLU A 450 -15.68 4.77 -25.27
CA GLU A 450 -14.80 5.15 -26.37
C GLU A 450 -14.61 6.67 -26.38
N MET A 451 -13.48 7.11 -25.80
CA MET A 451 -13.12 8.52 -25.71
C MET A 451 -11.62 8.76 -25.85
N SER A 452 -11.23 10.01 -26.02
CA SER A 452 -9.82 10.39 -26.08
C SER A 452 -9.17 10.40 -24.68
N THR A 453 -7.83 10.36 -24.62
CA THR A 453 -7.10 10.54 -23.36
C THR A 453 -7.41 11.90 -22.72
N ILE A 454 -7.55 12.96 -23.52
CA ILE A 454 -7.90 14.30 -23.04
C ILE A 454 -9.30 14.31 -22.41
N ASP A 455 -10.30 13.70 -23.07
CA ASP A 455 -11.67 13.61 -22.53
C ASP A 455 -11.72 12.76 -21.26
N SER A 456 -10.95 11.66 -21.20
CA SER A 456 -10.90 10.82 -20.00
C SER A 456 -10.31 11.58 -18.80
N ILE A 457 -9.25 12.37 -19.00
CA ILE A 457 -8.71 13.24 -17.96
C ILE A 457 -9.74 14.26 -17.50
N ARG A 458 -10.42 14.93 -18.44
CA ARG A 458 -11.47 15.93 -18.16
C ARG A 458 -12.63 15.32 -17.37
N TYR A 459 -13.00 14.07 -17.64
CA TYR A 459 -14.00 13.33 -16.89
C TYR A 459 -13.53 13.01 -15.47
N MET A 460 -12.35 12.41 -15.35
CA MET A 460 -11.84 11.91 -14.07
C MET A 460 -11.48 13.04 -13.08
N VAL A 461 -10.99 14.17 -13.57
CA VAL A 461 -10.57 15.30 -12.73
C VAL A 461 -11.75 16.03 -12.06
N LYS A 462 -12.96 15.85 -12.56
CA LYS A 462 -14.21 16.42 -12.01
C LYS A 462 -14.77 15.62 -10.83
N PHE A 463 -14.12 14.53 -10.40
CA PHE A 463 -14.52 13.81 -9.19
C PHE A 463 -14.07 14.55 -7.92
N MET A 464 -14.98 14.56 -6.94
CA MET A 464 -14.67 15.01 -5.59
C MET A 464 -14.14 13.82 -4.79
N HIS A 465 -13.17 14.06 -3.94
CA HIS A 465 -12.41 13.10 -3.14
C HIS A 465 -12.74 13.21 -1.68
N ALA A 466 -12.48 12.15 -0.91
CA ALA A 466 -12.67 12.17 0.54
C ALA A 466 -11.65 11.27 1.23
N GLY A 467 -11.24 11.67 2.43
CA GLY A 467 -10.51 10.84 3.37
C GLY A 467 -11.30 10.65 4.65
N PHE A 468 -11.17 9.49 5.29
CA PHE A 468 -11.81 9.21 6.58
C PHE A 468 -10.88 8.39 7.47
N VAL A 469 -10.81 8.74 8.76
CA VAL A 469 -10.12 7.94 9.79
C VAL A 469 -10.89 7.98 11.10
N SER A 470 -10.91 6.85 11.81
CA SER A 470 -11.49 6.73 13.16
C SER A 470 -10.49 6.06 14.10
N MET A 471 -10.37 6.60 15.32
CA MET A 471 -9.37 6.20 16.31
C MET A 471 -9.98 6.08 17.71
N GLU A 472 -9.52 5.09 18.49
CA GLU A 472 -9.76 5.05 19.94
C GLU A 472 -8.80 6.02 20.65
N PRO A 473 -9.31 7.01 21.38
CA PRO A 473 -8.46 8.06 21.97
C PRO A 473 -7.56 7.55 23.10
N GLN A 474 -7.97 6.51 23.86
CA GLN A 474 -7.26 6.01 25.03
C GLN A 474 -6.00 5.19 24.73
N ASN A 475 -5.76 4.80 23.48
CA ASN A 475 -4.65 3.92 23.10
C ASN A 475 -4.06 4.23 21.72
N GLY A 476 -4.59 5.21 21.01
CA GLY A 476 -4.16 5.57 19.66
C GLY A 476 -4.49 4.54 18.57
N HIS A 477 -5.32 3.52 18.86
CA HIS A 477 -5.66 2.47 17.90
C HIS A 477 -6.54 3.00 16.77
N VAL A 478 -6.07 2.88 15.53
CA VAL A 478 -6.84 3.23 14.34
C VAL A 478 -7.80 2.10 14.01
N LYS A 479 -9.10 2.38 14.02
CA LYS A 479 -10.18 1.41 13.85
C LYS A 479 -10.72 1.32 12.43
N ALA A 480 -10.68 2.43 11.69
CA ALA A 480 -11.07 2.50 10.29
C ALA A 480 -10.23 3.54 9.55
N TRP A 481 -9.97 3.28 8.27
CA TRP A 481 -9.13 4.12 7.40
C TRP A 481 -9.59 4.02 5.96
N VAL A 482 -10.11 5.09 5.39
CA VAL A 482 -10.51 5.16 3.98
C VAL A 482 -9.75 6.32 3.34
N GLY A 483 -8.85 6.01 2.42
CA GLY A 483 -7.94 7.00 1.84
C GLY A 483 -8.51 7.75 0.64
N ASP A 484 -9.52 7.24 -0.04
CA ASP A 484 -10.29 7.92 -1.09
C ASP A 484 -11.51 7.07 -1.49
N ILE A 485 -12.27 7.56 -2.47
CA ILE A 485 -13.51 6.94 -2.98
C ILE A 485 -13.28 5.64 -3.75
N ASP A 486 -12.14 5.48 -4.41
CA ASP A 486 -11.74 4.25 -5.12
C ASP A 486 -10.22 4.10 -5.24
N PHE A 487 -9.67 3.02 -4.72
CA PHE A 487 -8.23 2.76 -4.75
C PHE A 487 -7.69 2.43 -6.15
N LYS A 488 -8.50 1.82 -7.01
CA LYS A 488 -8.05 1.45 -8.36
C LYS A 488 -7.77 2.68 -9.22
N SER A 489 -8.63 3.68 -9.08
CA SER A 489 -8.55 4.93 -9.84
C SER A 489 -7.62 5.96 -9.19
N TRP A 490 -7.62 6.06 -7.86
CA TRP A 490 -6.84 7.05 -7.12
C TRP A 490 -6.09 6.42 -5.96
N LYS A 491 -4.76 6.30 -6.12
CA LYS A 491 -3.89 5.66 -5.13
C LYS A 491 -3.35 6.61 -4.06
N TYR A 492 -3.51 7.93 -4.27
CA TYR A 492 -3.01 8.94 -3.34
C TYR A 492 -3.94 9.05 -2.12
N ASP A 493 -3.43 8.64 -0.96
CA ASP A 493 -4.18 8.54 0.28
C ASP A 493 -4.49 9.92 0.88
N LYS A 494 -5.77 10.28 0.96
CA LYS A 494 -6.27 11.56 1.47
C LYS A 494 -6.22 11.64 3.00
N VAL A 495 -6.03 10.55 3.72
CA VAL A 495 -5.82 10.57 5.18
C VAL A 495 -4.45 11.16 5.53
N THR A 496 -3.45 10.92 4.70
CA THR A 496 -2.08 11.44 4.87
C THR A 496 -1.77 12.65 3.98
N ALA A 497 -2.70 13.03 3.11
CA ALA A 497 -2.55 14.20 2.25
C ALA A 497 -2.51 15.50 3.06
N MET A 498 -1.59 16.39 2.68
CA MET A 498 -1.43 17.71 3.29
C MET A 498 -2.48 18.67 2.73
N ARG A 499 -3.39 19.13 3.57
CA ARG A 499 -4.51 20.01 3.21
C ARG A 499 -4.75 21.05 4.29
N GLN A 500 -5.31 22.18 3.91
CA GLN A 500 -5.60 23.29 4.80
C GLN A 500 -6.78 22.96 5.72
N PRO A 501 -6.58 22.89 7.06
CA PRO A 501 -7.62 22.44 8.01
C PRO A 501 -8.70 23.48 8.26
N GLY A 502 -8.49 24.73 7.90
CA GLY A 502 -9.43 25.81 8.19
C GLY A 502 -9.82 25.85 9.67
N SER A 503 -11.09 26.09 9.95
CA SER A 503 -11.60 26.27 11.32
C SER A 503 -11.47 25.05 12.24
N THR A 504 -11.09 23.85 11.76
CA THR A 504 -10.75 22.74 12.68
C THR A 504 -9.46 23.01 13.45
N PHE A 505 -8.57 23.85 12.94
CA PHE A 505 -7.36 24.29 13.61
C PHE A 505 -7.63 25.18 14.85
N LYS A 506 -8.81 25.77 14.97
CA LYS A 506 -9.24 26.52 16.15
C LYS A 506 -9.17 25.70 17.44
N LEU A 507 -9.15 24.37 17.35
CA LEU A 507 -8.84 23.49 18.48
C LEU A 507 -7.61 23.98 19.25
N PHE A 508 -6.50 24.25 18.55
CA PHE A 508 -5.22 24.59 19.15
C PHE A 508 -5.22 26.00 19.72
N VAL A 509 -5.90 26.95 19.06
CA VAL A 509 -6.07 28.32 19.52
C VAL A 509 -6.79 28.36 20.87
N TYR A 510 -7.92 27.68 20.97
CA TYR A 510 -8.71 27.66 22.20
C TYR A 510 -8.08 26.75 23.27
N THR A 511 -7.38 25.68 22.87
CA THR A 511 -6.61 24.86 23.82
C THR A 511 -5.52 25.71 24.49
N GLU A 512 -4.78 26.51 23.71
CA GLU A 512 -3.76 27.38 24.26
C GLU A 512 -4.37 28.45 25.15
N ALA A 513 -5.54 29.00 24.80
CA ALA A 513 -6.28 29.91 25.64
C ALA A 513 -6.62 29.29 27.01
N MET A 514 -7.09 28.06 27.05
CA MET A 514 -7.38 27.31 28.27
C MET A 514 -6.09 26.98 29.05
N ASN A 515 -4.96 26.72 28.39
CA ASN A 515 -3.66 26.49 29.01
C ASN A 515 -3.17 27.75 29.77
N GLN A 516 -3.46 28.94 29.22
CA GLN A 516 -3.11 30.22 29.84
C GLN A 516 -4.13 30.71 30.87
N GLY A 517 -5.16 29.89 31.18
CA GLY A 517 -6.10 30.15 32.28
C GLY A 517 -7.43 30.74 31.85
N LEU A 518 -7.68 30.98 30.58
CA LEU A 518 -9.01 31.36 30.10
C LEU A 518 -10.01 30.19 30.28
N THR A 519 -11.27 30.55 30.32
CA THR A 519 -12.39 29.62 30.51
C THR A 519 -13.38 29.70 29.36
N PRO A 520 -14.21 28.67 29.14
CA PRO A 520 -15.27 28.69 28.11
C PRO A 520 -16.21 29.89 28.19
N CYS A 521 -16.41 30.46 29.40
CA CYS A 521 -17.33 31.58 29.60
C CYS A 521 -16.66 32.96 29.53
N ASP A 522 -15.33 33.04 29.38
CA ASP A 522 -14.66 34.30 29.08
C ASP A 522 -15.13 34.85 27.74
N ARG A 523 -15.21 36.15 27.60
CA ARG A 523 -15.83 36.79 26.45
C ARG A 523 -14.82 37.61 25.65
N ARG A 524 -14.98 37.58 24.31
CA ARG A 524 -14.23 38.44 23.39
C ARG A 524 -15.18 39.08 22.37
N LEU A 525 -14.81 40.30 21.98
CA LEU A 525 -15.61 41.13 21.08
C LEU A 525 -15.61 40.51 19.64
N ASP A 526 -16.78 40.35 19.06
CA ASP A 526 -16.97 40.00 17.63
C ASP A 526 -17.10 41.30 16.83
N ASP A 527 -15.97 41.80 16.37
CA ASP A 527 -15.91 43.05 15.63
C ASP A 527 -14.74 43.02 14.64
N TYR A 528 -14.74 43.95 13.73
CA TYR A 528 -13.69 44.14 12.72
C TYR A 528 -12.29 44.14 13.36
N ILE A 529 -11.36 43.45 12.65
CA ILE A 529 -9.94 43.38 13.01
C ILE A 529 -9.07 43.60 11.78
N SER A 530 -8.02 44.40 11.89
CA SER A 530 -7.01 44.57 10.85
C SER A 530 -5.63 44.40 11.48
N LEU A 531 -4.83 43.53 10.90
CA LEU A 531 -3.47 43.22 11.35
C LEU A 531 -2.52 43.43 10.18
N ASP A 532 -1.39 44.08 10.38
CA ASP A 532 -0.36 44.19 9.36
C ASP A 532 0.45 42.88 9.33
N VAL A 533 0.40 42.20 8.22
CA VAL A 533 1.12 40.95 7.99
C VAL A 533 2.13 41.09 6.86
N MET A 534 3.23 40.34 6.91
CA MET A 534 4.25 40.36 5.89
C MET A 534 3.81 39.45 4.73
N ASN A 535 3.73 39.98 3.52
CA ASN A 535 3.44 39.21 2.32
C ASN A 535 4.70 38.46 1.81
N GLU A 536 4.55 37.63 0.80
CA GLU A 536 5.66 36.85 0.19
C GLU A 536 6.81 37.72 -0.34
N LYS A 537 6.56 39.00 -0.61
CA LYS A 537 7.57 39.96 -1.08
C LYS A 537 8.29 40.66 0.07
N GLY A 538 7.91 40.41 1.32
CA GLY A 538 8.45 41.08 2.50
C GLY A 538 7.86 42.47 2.75
N GLU A 539 6.69 42.79 2.18
CA GLU A 539 5.98 44.04 2.37
C GLU A 539 4.85 43.85 3.41
N LEU A 540 4.58 44.86 4.23
CA LEU A 540 3.47 44.84 5.18
C LEU A 540 2.16 45.13 4.45
N GLU A 541 1.22 44.23 4.54
CA GLU A 541 -0.14 44.38 4.02
C GLU A 541 -1.18 44.18 5.12
N PRO A 542 -2.27 44.96 5.11
CA PRO A 542 -3.32 44.84 6.10
C PRO A 542 -4.15 43.56 5.83
N TRP A 543 -4.04 42.58 6.72
CA TRP A 543 -4.88 41.36 6.69
C TRP A 543 -6.17 41.61 7.52
N ARG A 544 -7.32 41.35 6.88
CA ARG A 544 -8.67 41.68 7.41
C ARG A 544 -9.53 40.43 7.35
N PRO A 545 -9.47 39.55 8.37
CA PRO A 545 -10.31 38.37 8.39
C PRO A 545 -11.78 38.71 8.57
N HIS A 546 -12.65 38.13 7.78
CA HIS A 546 -14.10 38.20 7.88
C HIS A 546 -14.70 36.97 8.54
N ASN A 547 -15.84 37.10 9.19
CA ASN A 547 -16.64 35.98 9.61
C ASN A 547 -17.26 35.28 8.40
N ALA A 548 -17.51 33.97 8.51
CA ALA A 548 -18.03 33.14 7.38
C ALA A 548 -19.41 33.60 6.88
N ASN A 549 -20.19 34.25 7.74
CA ASN A 549 -21.49 34.85 7.44
C ASN A 549 -21.40 36.32 6.93
N GLY A 550 -20.19 36.83 6.74
CA GLY A 550 -19.94 38.16 6.17
C GLY A 550 -20.17 39.36 7.10
N TYR A 551 -20.59 39.19 8.36
CA TYR A 551 -20.86 40.28 9.27
C TYR A 551 -20.26 40.08 10.68
N PHE A 552 -20.16 41.19 11.45
CA PHE A 552 -19.77 41.23 12.86
C PHE A 552 -20.97 41.61 13.70
N THR A 553 -21.17 40.95 14.86
CA THR A 553 -22.32 41.19 15.70
C THR A 553 -22.15 42.48 16.57
N GLY A 554 -20.89 42.90 16.80
CA GLY A 554 -20.55 43.94 17.75
C GLY A 554 -20.72 43.53 19.23
N ASP A 555 -21.08 42.28 19.49
CA ASP A 555 -21.30 41.75 20.82
C ASP A 555 -20.02 41.15 21.41
N SER A 556 -19.97 41.17 22.75
CA SER A 556 -19.00 40.42 23.53
C SER A 556 -19.53 38.99 23.71
N ILE A 557 -18.90 38.00 23.04
CA ILE A 557 -19.38 36.62 22.92
C ILE A 557 -18.56 35.70 23.81
N PRO A 558 -19.16 34.74 24.57
CA PRO A 558 -18.44 33.72 25.31
C PRO A 558 -17.63 32.82 24.37
N LEU A 559 -16.45 32.39 24.78
CA LEU A 559 -15.58 31.52 23.99
C LEU A 559 -16.29 30.21 23.59
N LEU A 560 -17.17 29.70 24.45
CA LEU A 560 -18.00 28.51 24.16
C LEU A 560 -18.86 28.72 22.88
N ALA A 561 -19.60 29.84 22.85
CA ALA A 561 -20.47 30.14 21.71
C ALA A 561 -19.63 30.54 20.46
N ALA A 562 -18.56 31.32 20.65
CA ALA A 562 -17.66 31.71 19.56
C ALA A 562 -16.98 30.50 18.88
N PHE A 563 -16.58 29.49 19.65
CA PHE A 563 -16.04 28.23 19.11
C PHE A 563 -17.13 27.40 18.38
N ALA A 564 -18.32 27.28 18.99
CA ALA A 564 -19.46 26.57 18.45
C ALA A 564 -19.92 27.13 17.09
N GLN A 565 -20.06 28.47 17.00
CA GLN A 565 -20.44 29.20 15.79
C GLN A 565 -19.25 29.41 14.83
N SER A 566 -18.04 29.05 15.27
CA SER A 566 -16.80 29.15 14.46
C SER A 566 -16.44 30.59 14.06
N ILE A 567 -16.68 31.60 14.94
CA ILE A 567 -16.46 33.03 14.66
C ILE A 567 -14.96 33.28 14.43
N ASN A 568 -14.63 33.90 13.28
CA ASN A 568 -13.24 34.15 12.89
C ASN A 568 -12.60 35.32 13.66
N SER A 569 -13.31 36.41 13.80
CA SER A 569 -12.82 37.61 14.52
C SER A 569 -12.41 37.28 15.94
N VAL A 570 -13.25 36.52 16.66
CA VAL A 570 -12.96 36.06 18.03
C VAL A 570 -11.76 35.13 18.07
N ALA A 571 -11.69 34.16 17.13
CA ALA A 571 -10.56 33.23 17.08
C ALA A 571 -9.22 33.94 16.83
N VAL A 572 -9.19 34.93 15.94
CA VAL A 572 -7.99 35.74 15.68
C VAL A 572 -7.61 36.57 16.89
N ARG A 573 -8.57 37.23 17.57
CA ARG A 573 -8.29 38.00 18.81
C ARG A 573 -7.70 37.10 19.90
N VAL A 574 -8.28 35.93 20.12
CA VAL A 574 -7.76 34.95 21.07
C VAL A 574 -6.36 34.48 20.66
N GLY A 575 -6.16 34.18 19.37
CA GLY A 575 -4.86 33.75 18.86
C GLY A 575 -3.76 34.80 19.05
N MET A 576 -4.08 36.09 18.85
CA MET A 576 -3.12 37.16 19.08
C MET A 576 -2.86 37.37 20.57
N GLU A 577 -3.86 37.19 21.43
CA GLU A 577 -3.75 37.29 22.87
C GLU A 577 -2.83 36.23 23.47
N VAL A 578 -3.00 34.95 23.05
CA VAL A 578 -2.21 33.83 23.58
C VAL A 578 -0.86 33.69 22.90
N GLY A 579 -0.70 34.30 21.73
CA GLY A 579 0.51 34.30 20.93
C GLY A 579 0.59 33.12 19.95
N THR A 580 0.81 33.42 18.67
CA THR A 580 0.83 32.43 17.54
C THR A 580 1.88 31.37 17.73
N SER A 581 3.06 31.70 18.22
CA SER A 581 4.15 30.78 18.55
C SER A 581 3.76 29.73 19.62
N ASN A 582 2.94 30.15 20.61
CA ASN A 582 2.44 29.20 21.62
C ASN A 582 1.39 28.27 21.05
N ILE A 583 0.52 28.74 20.14
CA ILE A 583 -0.43 27.89 19.39
C ILE A 583 0.31 26.82 18.60
N VAL A 584 1.38 27.19 17.88
CA VAL A 584 2.22 26.25 17.12
C VAL A 584 2.81 25.18 18.06
N LYS A 585 3.37 25.58 19.20
CA LYS A 585 3.91 24.64 20.20
C LYS A 585 2.85 23.68 20.73
N THR A 586 1.68 24.20 21.08
CA THR A 586 0.55 23.41 21.57
C THR A 586 0.07 22.43 20.51
N ALA A 587 -0.01 22.82 19.24
CA ALA A 587 -0.35 21.93 18.16
C ALA A 587 0.67 20.79 18.02
N HIS A 588 1.96 21.08 18.05
CA HIS A 588 3.01 20.05 18.03
C HIS A 588 2.97 19.12 19.24
N ASN A 589 2.76 19.66 20.45
CA ASN A 589 2.62 18.84 21.65
C ASN A 589 1.42 17.88 21.56
N MET A 590 0.33 18.29 20.91
CA MET A 590 -0.87 17.49 20.70
C MET A 590 -0.76 16.52 19.50
N GLY A 591 0.42 16.38 18.88
CA GLY A 591 0.71 15.36 17.88
C GLY A 591 0.71 15.84 16.42
N ILE A 592 0.59 17.13 16.13
CA ILE A 592 0.82 17.66 14.78
C ILE A 592 2.32 17.63 14.47
N LYS A 593 2.70 16.89 13.45
CA LYS A 593 4.10 16.75 12.98
C LYS A 593 4.36 17.60 11.73
N SER A 594 3.30 17.98 11.04
CA SER A 594 3.33 18.83 9.86
C SER A 594 3.94 20.20 10.16
N PRO A 595 4.70 20.81 9.24
CA PRO A 595 5.25 22.14 9.41
C PRO A 595 4.14 23.19 9.59
N LEU A 596 4.24 24.02 10.61
CA LEU A 596 3.29 25.09 10.89
C LEU A 596 3.98 26.46 10.77
N HIS A 597 3.27 27.41 10.18
CA HIS A 597 3.76 28.79 10.03
C HIS A 597 3.30 29.67 11.21
N ASP A 598 4.25 30.29 11.87
CA ASP A 598 3.99 31.23 12.98
C ASP A 598 3.55 32.59 12.41
N THR A 599 2.28 32.67 12.03
CA THR A 599 1.66 33.88 11.46
C THR A 599 0.25 34.08 12.07
N PRO A 600 -0.30 35.31 12.09
CA PRO A 600 -1.66 35.56 12.59
C PRO A 600 -2.74 34.70 11.98
N SER A 601 -2.60 34.36 10.69
CA SER A 601 -3.53 33.50 9.93
C SER A 601 -3.59 32.05 10.41
N ILE A 602 -2.59 31.59 11.22
CA ILE A 602 -2.63 30.25 11.83
C ILE A 602 -3.86 30.07 12.71
N SER A 603 -4.38 31.16 13.30
CA SER A 603 -5.60 31.15 14.10
C SER A 603 -6.84 30.68 13.33
N LEU A 604 -6.79 30.76 12.02
CA LEU A 604 -7.83 30.27 11.10
C LEU A 604 -7.45 29.00 10.33
N GLY A 605 -6.27 28.41 10.63
CA GLY A 605 -5.81 27.17 10.04
C GLY A 605 -5.26 27.32 8.63
N SER A 606 -4.35 28.29 8.43
CA SER A 606 -3.69 28.54 7.14
C SER A 606 -2.59 27.53 6.76
N SER A 607 -1.98 26.84 7.74
CA SER A 607 -0.96 25.82 7.49
C SER A 607 -1.57 24.47 7.18
N ASP A 608 -0.96 23.74 6.23
CA ASP A 608 -1.44 22.41 5.85
C ASP A 608 -1.14 21.36 6.93
N VAL A 609 -2.11 20.50 7.19
CA VAL A 609 -1.99 19.32 8.05
C VAL A 609 -2.64 18.12 7.40
N ASN A 610 -2.38 16.92 7.89
CA ASN A 610 -3.08 15.74 7.42
C ASN A 610 -4.20 15.31 8.40
N LEU A 611 -5.12 14.50 7.88
CA LEU A 611 -6.31 14.09 8.63
C LEU A 611 -5.97 13.22 9.85
N LEU A 612 -4.98 12.34 9.76
CA LEU A 612 -4.56 11.48 10.87
C LEU A 612 -4.03 12.28 12.04
N GLU A 613 -3.14 13.25 11.79
CA GLU A 613 -2.58 14.13 12.83
C GLU A 613 -3.67 14.96 13.49
N LEU A 614 -4.61 15.48 12.69
CA LEU A 614 -5.71 16.28 13.22
C LEU A 614 -6.62 15.44 14.12
N VAL A 615 -7.03 14.24 13.70
CA VAL A 615 -7.85 13.31 14.51
C VAL A 615 -7.11 12.90 15.78
N ASN A 616 -5.80 12.69 15.71
CA ASN A 616 -4.98 12.39 16.88
C ASN A 616 -4.96 13.55 17.89
N ALA A 617 -4.85 14.79 17.42
CA ALA A 617 -4.90 15.96 18.28
C ALA A 617 -6.26 16.13 18.96
N TYR A 618 -7.37 15.83 18.27
CA TYR A 618 -8.70 15.80 18.88
C TYR A 618 -8.82 14.62 19.89
N SER A 619 -8.17 13.49 19.63
CA SER A 619 -8.11 12.35 20.56
C SER A 619 -7.41 12.73 21.86
N THR A 620 -6.37 13.58 21.81
CA THR A 620 -5.68 14.12 22.98
C THR A 620 -6.65 14.87 23.92
N VAL A 621 -7.56 15.67 23.37
CA VAL A 621 -8.59 16.36 24.17
C VAL A 621 -9.55 15.37 24.82
N VAL A 622 -9.95 14.33 24.10
CA VAL A 622 -10.91 13.32 24.59
C VAL A 622 -10.28 12.45 25.68
N ASP A 623 -8.98 12.17 25.60
CA ASP A 623 -8.22 11.40 26.61
C ASP A 623 -7.56 12.32 27.66
N ASP A 624 -8.33 13.29 28.17
CA ASP A 624 -7.93 14.14 29.30
C ASP A 624 -6.57 14.82 29.12
N GLY A 625 -6.22 15.15 27.89
CA GLY A 625 -4.98 15.85 27.53
C GLY A 625 -3.77 14.95 27.29
N ARG A 626 -3.94 13.64 27.29
CA ARG A 626 -2.89 12.67 26.96
C ARG A 626 -2.87 12.38 25.46
N VAL A 627 -1.72 12.55 24.84
CA VAL A 627 -1.49 12.19 23.44
C VAL A 627 -0.93 10.78 23.35
N HIS A 628 -1.45 9.99 22.43
CA HIS A 628 -0.93 8.69 22.03
C HIS A 628 -0.42 8.76 20.58
N GLU A 629 0.69 8.09 20.29
CA GLU A 629 1.07 7.91 18.88
C GLU A 629 0.04 6.98 18.19
N PRO A 630 -0.36 7.30 16.94
CA PRO A 630 -1.26 6.42 16.19
C PRO A 630 -0.70 5.03 15.99
N VAL A 631 -1.41 4.00 16.43
CA VAL A 631 -1.02 2.60 16.34
C VAL A 631 -1.81 1.92 15.22
N LEU A 632 -1.10 1.39 14.22
CA LEU A 632 -1.69 0.61 13.11
C LEU A 632 -1.48 -0.89 13.29
N VAL A 633 -0.41 -1.31 13.97
CA VAL A 633 -0.02 -2.71 14.17
C VAL A 633 0.19 -2.97 15.65
N THR A 634 -0.49 -3.99 16.17
CA THR A 634 -0.35 -4.40 17.58
C THR A 634 0.75 -5.43 17.78
N LYS A 635 0.89 -6.38 16.85
CA LYS A 635 1.79 -7.53 16.98
C LYS A 635 2.22 -8.05 15.61
N ILE A 636 3.49 -8.52 15.54
CA ILE A 636 4.00 -9.26 14.36
C ILE A 636 4.58 -10.58 14.87
N VAL A 637 4.20 -11.65 14.17
CA VAL A 637 4.68 -13.02 14.43
C VAL A 637 5.43 -13.48 13.19
N ASP A 638 6.60 -14.10 13.39
CA ASP A 638 7.37 -14.67 12.28
C ASP A 638 6.76 -16.00 11.79
N ARG A 639 7.31 -16.57 10.72
CA ARG A 639 6.90 -17.85 10.14
C ARG A 639 6.98 -19.04 11.12
N HIS A 640 7.77 -18.92 12.18
CA HIS A 640 7.96 -19.96 13.21
C HIS A 640 7.02 -19.80 14.42
N GLY A 641 6.13 -18.81 14.38
CA GLY A 641 5.18 -18.52 15.45
C GLY A 641 5.76 -17.66 16.58
N LYS A 642 6.99 -17.16 16.45
CA LYS A 642 7.61 -16.29 17.45
C LYS A 642 7.12 -14.84 17.27
N VAL A 643 6.74 -14.21 18.36
CA VAL A 643 6.44 -12.77 18.37
C VAL A 643 7.74 -11.99 18.27
N ILE A 644 7.85 -11.17 17.22
CA ILE A 644 9.05 -10.36 16.93
C ILE A 644 8.80 -8.85 17.05
N TYR A 645 7.53 -8.44 17.13
CA TYR A 645 7.12 -7.06 17.39
C TYR A 645 5.88 -7.04 18.27
N THR A 646 5.83 -6.14 19.21
CA THR A 646 4.63 -5.77 19.97
C THR A 646 4.61 -4.26 20.10
N ALA A 647 3.46 -3.64 19.79
CA ALA A 647 3.31 -2.19 19.94
C ALA A 647 3.52 -1.79 21.40
N LYS A 648 4.21 -0.70 21.61
CA LYS A 648 4.35 -0.05 22.92
C LYS A 648 3.35 1.10 22.99
N ASP A 649 2.79 1.30 24.16
CA ASP A 649 2.01 2.52 24.43
C ASP A 649 3.00 3.67 24.66
N GLU A 650 3.18 4.48 23.62
CA GLU A 650 4.00 5.70 23.69
C GLU A 650 3.05 6.89 23.87
N SER A 651 2.78 7.23 25.13
CA SER A 651 1.87 8.30 25.48
C SER A 651 2.50 9.25 26.50
N HIS A 652 2.11 10.52 26.42
CA HIS A 652 2.51 11.53 27.40
C HIS A 652 1.42 12.61 27.58
N GLN A 653 1.47 13.32 28.70
CA GLN A 653 0.57 14.44 28.94
C GLN A 653 0.98 15.62 28.07
N ALA A 654 0.17 15.95 27.05
CA ALA A 654 0.41 17.03 26.10
C ALA A 654 -0.13 18.37 26.58
N ILE A 655 -1.30 18.37 27.25
CA ILE A 655 -1.98 19.54 27.79
C ILE A 655 -2.56 19.23 29.17
N PRO A 656 -2.74 20.22 30.05
CA PRO A 656 -3.33 20.03 31.39
C PRO A 656 -4.74 19.42 31.30
N TYR A 657 -5.09 18.56 32.27
CA TYR A 657 -6.43 17.98 32.37
C TYR A 657 -7.55 19.03 32.32
N ARG A 658 -7.41 20.13 33.05
CA ARG A 658 -8.39 21.24 33.08
C ARG A 658 -8.63 21.82 31.69
N SER A 659 -7.57 22.05 30.91
CA SER A 659 -7.67 22.54 29.54
C SER A 659 -8.39 21.54 28.64
N ALA A 660 -8.07 20.25 28.75
CA ALA A 660 -8.74 19.18 28.00
C ALA A 660 -10.23 19.12 28.36
N PHE A 661 -10.59 19.19 29.64
CA PHE A 661 -11.98 19.20 30.08
C PHE A 661 -12.74 20.41 29.51
N PHE A 662 -12.16 21.62 29.55
CA PHE A 662 -12.79 22.79 28.93
C PHE A 662 -12.97 22.61 27.42
N MET A 663 -11.97 22.10 26.74
CA MET A 663 -12.08 21.82 25.30
C MET A 663 -13.15 20.76 24.98
N GLN A 664 -13.35 19.74 25.84
CA GLN A 664 -14.47 18.81 25.70
C GLN A 664 -15.83 19.54 25.81
N GLN A 665 -15.94 20.57 26.67
CA GLN A 665 -17.16 21.36 26.72
C GLN A 665 -17.36 22.21 25.46
N LEU A 666 -16.28 22.83 24.92
CA LEU A 666 -16.34 23.60 23.67
C LEU A 666 -16.78 22.72 22.49
N LEU A 667 -16.22 21.51 22.36
CA LEU A 667 -16.57 20.56 21.32
C LEU A 667 -18.05 20.12 21.43
N GLN A 668 -18.56 19.86 22.64
CA GLN A 668 -19.97 19.56 22.87
C GLN A 668 -20.86 20.78 22.56
N GLY A 669 -20.39 22.00 22.85
CA GLY A 669 -21.04 23.23 22.49
C GLY A 669 -21.35 23.33 21.00
N GLY A 670 -20.49 22.83 20.14
CA GLY A 670 -20.73 22.77 18.68
C GLY A 670 -22.05 22.12 18.25
N LEU A 671 -22.62 21.25 19.10
CA LEU A 671 -23.91 20.59 18.86
C LEU A 671 -25.07 21.16 19.72
N ARG A 672 -24.75 21.96 20.74
CA ARG A 672 -25.74 22.44 21.75
C ARG A 672 -25.99 23.94 21.70
N GLU A 673 -24.95 24.72 21.40
CA GLU A 673 -25.06 26.19 21.35
C GLU A 673 -25.87 26.64 20.10
N TYR A 674 -26.59 27.72 20.25
CA TYR A 674 -27.31 28.39 19.15
C TYR A 674 -26.33 28.65 17.97
N GLY A 675 -26.74 28.34 16.76
CA GLY A 675 -25.90 28.51 15.56
C GLY A 675 -24.66 27.65 15.48
N GLY A 676 -24.55 26.57 16.30
CA GLY A 676 -23.41 25.68 16.32
C GLY A 676 -23.26 24.94 14.98
N THR A 677 -22.08 25.01 14.38
CA THR A 677 -21.79 24.47 13.03
C THR A 677 -21.82 22.94 12.95
N SER A 678 -21.84 22.26 14.09
CA SER A 678 -21.89 20.79 14.18
C SER A 678 -23.28 20.22 14.47
N MET A 679 -24.33 21.07 14.59
CA MET A 679 -25.70 20.67 14.93
C MET A 679 -26.28 19.65 13.95
N ALA A 680 -25.86 19.69 12.68
CA ALA A 680 -26.30 18.73 11.65
C ALA A 680 -25.98 17.28 12.02
N LEU A 681 -25.02 17.01 12.92
CA LEU A 681 -24.70 15.67 13.41
C LEU A 681 -25.88 15.00 14.11
N TRP A 682 -26.77 15.78 14.75
CA TRP A 682 -27.96 15.27 15.44
C TRP A 682 -28.88 14.48 14.51
N ARG A 683 -28.87 14.76 13.21
CA ARG A 683 -29.64 14.01 12.22
C ARG A 683 -29.33 12.51 12.25
N PHE A 684 -28.10 12.13 12.60
CA PHE A 684 -27.59 10.75 12.60
C PHE A 684 -27.61 10.14 14.01
N VAL A 685 -27.23 10.91 15.02
CA VAL A 685 -26.88 10.37 16.34
C VAL A 685 -27.87 10.68 17.46
N ARG A 686 -28.95 11.41 17.17
CA ARG A 686 -29.91 11.85 18.19
C ARG A 686 -30.51 10.72 19.03
N LYS A 687 -30.71 9.55 18.42
CA LYS A 687 -31.21 8.36 19.12
C LYS A 687 -30.30 7.86 20.25
N PHE A 688 -29.02 8.24 20.22
CA PHE A 688 -28.02 7.85 21.21
C PHE A 688 -27.73 8.90 22.28
N ASP A 689 -28.37 10.06 22.24
CA ASP A 689 -28.08 11.18 23.17
C ASP A 689 -28.18 10.80 24.65
N LYS A 690 -29.09 9.89 25.00
CA LYS A 690 -29.21 9.40 26.40
C LYS A 690 -28.05 8.54 26.84
N SER A 691 -27.35 7.86 25.95
CA SER A 691 -26.29 6.88 26.22
C SER A 691 -24.90 7.38 25.89
N THR A 692 -24.77 8.40 25.03
CA THR A 692 -23.49 8.84 24.48
C THR A 692 -23.40 10.35 24.43
N SER A 693 -22.23 10.89 24.78
CA SER A 693 -21.93 12.31 24.55
C SER A 693 -21.28 12.52 23.19
N PHE A 694 -21.67 13.60 22.51
CA PHE A 694 -21.17 13.97 21.20
C PHE A 694 -20.61 15.38 21.22
N GLY A 695 -19.52 15.58 20.50
CA GLY A 695 -18.92 16.87 20.21
C GLY A 695 -18.36 16.87 18.78
N GLY A 696 -17.99 18.04 18.29
CA GLY A 696 -17.36 18.10 16.97
C GLY A 696 -17.02 19.52 16.53
N LYS A 697 -16.24 19.58 15.45
CA LYS A 697 -15.84 20.85 14.83
C LYS A 697 -15.79 20.70 13.31
N THR A 698 -16.42 21.64 12.61
CA THR A 698 -16.33 21.80 11.16
C THR A 698 -15.12 22.63 10.77
N GLY A 699 -14.57 22.38 9.59
CA GLY A 699 -13.57 23.19 8.92
C GLY A 699 -13.92 23.42 7.47
N THR A 700 -13.59 24.61 6.97
CA THR A 700 -13.73 24.95 5.56
C THR A 700 -12.65 25.96 5.23
N SER A 701 -11.90 25.76 4.13
CA SER A 701 -10.97 26.77 3.61
C SER A 701 -11.74 27.91 2.92
N ASN A 702 -11.10 29.07 2.78
CA ASN A 702 -11.74 30.29 2.27
C ASN A 702 -12.45 30.13 0.91
N ASN A 703 -11.91 29.32 0.02
CA ASN A 703 -12.49 29.08 -1.32
C ASN A 703 -13.25 27.75 -1.40
N HIS A 704 -13.62 27.13 -0.27
CA HIS A 704 -14.32 25.84 -0.20
C HIS A 704 -13.57 24.67 -0.89
N SER A 705 -12.26 24.78 -1.05
CA SER A 705 -11.44 23.70 -1.63
C SER A 705 -11.21 22.53 -0.68
N ASP A 706 -11.27 22.80 0.62
CA ASP A 706 -11.06 21.81 1.67
C ASP A 706 -12.18 21.92 2.71
N ALA A 707 -12.91 20.84 2.88
CA ALA A 707 -14.02 20.74 3.81
C ALA A 707 -13.72 19.62 4.82
N TRP A 708 -13.83 19.94 6.11
CA TRP A 708 -13.46 19.05 7.20
C TRP A 708 -14.57 18.90 8.24
N PHE A 709 -14.59 17.74 8.87
CA PHE A 709 -15.31 17.54 10.11
C PHE A 709 -14.58 16.54 11.00
N VAL A 710 -14.42 16.88 12.27
CA VAL A 710 -13.95 15.95 13.29
C VAL A 710 -15.03 15.84 14.36
N GLY A 711 -15.60 14.65 14.48
CA GLY A 711 -16.59 14.27 15.48
C GLY A 711 -15.93 13.50 16.63
N VAL A 712 -16.32 13.81 17.85
CA VAL A 712 -15.75 13.19 19.06
C VAL A 712 -16.86 12.56 19.91
N THR A 713 -16.56 11.38 20.42
CA THR A 713 -17.27 10.71 21.52
C THR A 713 -16.22 10.24 22.54
N PRO A 714 -16.60 9.89 23.78
CA PRO A 714 -15.61 9.39 24.75
C PRO A 714 -14.86 8.14 24.32
N GLY A 715 -15.38 7.38 23.36
CA GLY A 715 -14.79 6.12 22.90
C GLY A 715 -14.19 6.15 21.52
N LEU A 716 -14.58 7.12 20.67
CA LEU A 716 -14.12 7.24 19.28
C LEU A 716 -13.98 8.69 18.88
N VAL A 717 -12.89 9.02 18.21
CA VAL A 717 -12.70 10.25 17.47
C VAL A 717 -12.62 9.91 15.99
N SER A 718 -13.49 10.55 15.19
CA SER A 718 -13.62 10.24 13.76
C SER A 718 -13.56 11.51 12.94
N GLY A 719 -12.69 11.54 11.94
CA GLY A 719 -12.51 12.69 11.07
C GLY A 719 -12.75 12.35 9.62
N ALA A 720 -13.27 13.32 8.87
CA ALA A 720 -13.41 13.25 7.41
C ALA A 720 -12.93 14.56 6.76
N TRP A 721 -12.34 14.41 5.59
CA TRP A 721 -11.99 15.49 4.66
C TRP A 721 -12.69 15.25 3.32
N VAL A 722 -13.16 16.32 2.68
CA VAL A 722 -13.73 16.31 1.32
C VAL A 722 -13.18 17.49 0.54
N GLY A 723 -12.75 17.25 -0.70
CA GLY A 723 -12.24 18.28 -1.60
C GLY A 723 -11.98 17.77 -3.00
N GLY A 724 -11.54 18.65 -3.90
CA GLY A 724 -11.06 18.26 -5.23
C GLY A 724 -9.63 17.71 -5.18
N GLU A 725 -9.23 16.97 -6.22
CA GLU A 725 -7.82 16.55 -6.37
C GLU A 725 -6.89 17.77 -6.35
N TYR A 726 -7.28 18.84 -7.02
CA TYR A 726 -6.61 20.13 -7.05
C TYR A 726 -7.45 21.18 -6.32
N ARG A 727 -6.81 22.11 -5.60
CA ARG A 727 -7.50 23.21 -4.87
C ARG A 727 -8.31 24.13 -5.80
N SER A 728 -7.98 24.18 -7.06
CA SER A 728 -8.72 24.92 -8.09
C SER A 728 -10.05 24.26 -8.48
N ILE A 729 -10.35 23.05 -7.93
CA ILE A 729 -11.59 22.32 -8.20
C ILE A 729 -12.37 22.26 -6.90
N HIS A 730 -13.40 23.11 -6.80
CA HIS A 730 -14.17 23.29 -5.56
C HIS A 730 -15.60 23.78 -5.84
N PHE A 731 -16.45 23.77 -4.85
CA PHE A 731 -17.74 24.45 -4.91
C PHE A 731 -17.55 25.97 -4.88
N ARG A 732 -18.45 26.72 -5.54
CA ARG A 732 -18.43 28.18 -5.54
C ARG A 732 -18.96 28.78 -4.23
N THR A 733 -19.82 28.05 -3.51
CA THR A 733 -20.56 28.57 -2.35
C THR A 733 -20.40 27.66 -1.15
N GLY A 734 -20.46 28.24 0.04
CA GLY A 734 -20.46 27.52 1.30
C GLY A 734 -21.70 26.67 1.50
N ALA A 735 -22.84 27.04 0.94
CA ALA A 735 -24.09 26.31 1.04
C ALA A 735 -23.96 24.83 0.59
N LEU A 736 -23.09 24.55 -0.38
CA LEU A 736 -22.82 23.20 -0.88
C LEU A 736 -21.44 22.67 -0.47
N GLY A 737 -20.42 23.53 -0.34
CA GLY A 737 -19.02 23.14 -0.16
C GLY A 737 -18.52 23.09 1.28
N GLN A 738 -19.28 23.59 2.26
CA GLN A 738 -18.79 23.63 3.66
C GLN A 738 -18.77 22.25 4.32
N GLY A 739 -17.91 22.11 5.37
CA GLY A 739 -17.69 20.84 6.07
C GLY A 739 -18.94 20.23 6.69
N SER A 740 -19.93 21.03 7.11
CA SER A 740 -21.22 20.55 7.64
C SER A 740 -22.10 19.86 6.59
N ARG A 741 -21.89 20.12 5.29
CA ARG A 741 -22.64 19.56 4.17
C ARG A 741 -21.94 18.40 3.47
N THR A 742 -20.62 18.38 3.50
CA THR A 742 -19.79 17.43 2.77
C THR A 742 -19.15 16.38 3.68
N ALA A 743 -18.29 16.77 4.62
CA ALA A 743 -17.51 15.88 5.48
C ALA A 743 -18.29 15.36 6.70
N LEU A 744 -19.11 16.20 7.34
CA LEU A 744 -19.88 15.83 8.55
C LEU A 744 -20.79 14.61 8.33
N PRO A 745 -21.56 14.50 7.22
CA PRO A 745 -22.43 13.34 7.02
C PRO A 745 -21.66 12.02 6.91
N ILE A 746 -20.42 12.00 6.41
CA ILE A 746 -19.57 10.78 6.40
C ILE A 746 -19.38 10.28 7.82
N VAL A 747 -18.94 11.15 8.72
CA VAL A 747 -18.77 10.81 10.15
C VAL A 747 -20.11 10.46 10.80
N GLY A 748 -21.18 11.15 10.41
CA GLY A 748 -22.54 10.92 10.90
C GLY A 748 -23.04 9.51 10.57
N TYR A 749 -23.02 9.08 9.32
CA TYR A 749 -23.38 7.73 8.89
C TYR A 749 -22.53 6.65 9.56
N TYR A 750 -21.20 6.87 9.63
CA TYR A 750 -20.32 5.95 10.31
C TYR A 750 -20.66 5.77 11.78
N LEU A 751 -20.78 6.87 12.53
CA LEU A 751 -21.13 6.80 13.96
C LEU A 751 -22.52 6.18 14.17
N GLU A 752 -23.49 6.47 13.31
CA GLU A 752 -24.80 5.85 13.35
C GLU A 752 -24.68 4.32 13.23
N SER A 753 -23.98 3.82 12.22
CA SER A 753 -23.79 2.38 11.99
C SER A 753 -23.03 1.69 13.13
N VAL A 754 -21.92 2.30 13.60
CA VAL A 754 -21.14 1.73 14.71
C VAL A 754 -21.92 1.71 16.01
N LEU A 755 -22.61 2.79 16.33
CA LEU A 755 -23.37 2.87 17.60
C LEU A 755 -24.66 2.05 17.56
N ASP A 756 -25.24 1.77 16.40
CA ASP A 756 -26.40 0.90 16.28
C ASP A 756 -26.04 -0.58 16.50
N ASP A 757 -24.84 -0.96 16.16
CA ASP A 757 -24.38 -2.33 16.28
C ASP A 757 -24.12 -2.73 17.76
N PRO A 758 -24.82 -3.77 18.28
CA PRO A 758 -24.62 -4.25 19.65
C PRO A 758 -23.17 -4.68 19.95
N GLN A 759 -22.43 -5.14 18.95
CA GLN A 759 -21.03 -5.56 19.09
C GLN A 759 -20.12 -4.40 19.57
N PHE A 760 -20.49 -3.16 19.23
CA PHE A 760 -19.74 -1.95 19.55
C PHE A 760 -20.37 -1.13 20.68
N SER A 761 -21.26 -1.73 21.49
CA SER A 761 -21.88 -1.07 22.64
C SER A 761 -20.90 -0.42 23.63
N LYS A 762 -19.64 -0.90 23.65
CA LYS A 762 -18.56 -0.30 24.45
C LYS A 762 -18.31 1.17 24.13
N TYR A 763 -18.67 1.65 22.94
CA TYR A 763 -18.49 3.05 22.51
C TYR A 763 -19.66 3.96 22.90
N ARG A 764 -20.78 3.40 23.40
CA ARG A 764 -21.90 4.18 23.93
C ARG A 764 -21.56 4.62 25.37
N ARG A 765 -20.83 5.73 25.48
CA ARG A 765 -20.37 6.29 26.76
C ARG A 765 -20.58 7.80 26.81
N LYS A 766 -20.80 8.32 28.02
CA LYS A 766 -20.82 9.78 28.27
C LYS A 766 -19.45 10.24 28.76
N PHE A 767 -19.14 11.50 28.49
CA PHE A 767 -18.01 12.13 29.17
C PHE A 767 -18.26 12.09 30.68
N PRO A 768 -17.24 11.74 31.49
CA PRO A 768 -17.37 11.71 32.94
C PRO A 768 -17.51 13.13 33.49
N ASP A 769 -18.04 13.25 34.71
CA ASP A 769 -17.96 14.47 35.48
C ASP A 769 -16.50 14.84 35.73
N PRO A 770 -16.21 16.16 35.95
CA PRO A 770 -14.83 16.59 36.13
C PRO A 770 -14.19 15.93 37.35
N LYS A 771 -12.94 15.46 37.19
CA LYS A 771 -12.12 14.84 38.25
C LYS A 771 -11.67 15.85 39.30
N GLU A 772 -11.65 17.11 38.95
CA GLU A 772 -11.27 18.24 39.81
C GLU A 772 -12.50 19.08 40.13
N ASN A 773 -12.45 19.81 41.23
CA ASN A 773 -13.50 20.75 41.56
C ASN A 773 -13.41 22.00 40.67
N ILE A 774 -14.12 21.97 39.57
CA ILE A 774 -14.20 23.04 38.58
C ILE A 774 -15.56 23.73 38.73
N ASP A 775 -15.55 25.06 38.98
CA ASP A 775 -16.78 25.81 39.08
C ASP A 775 -17.56 25.82 37.77
N ARG A 776 -18.83 25.45 37.85
CA ARG A 776 -19.73 25.41 36.67
C ARG A 776 -19.87 26.77 35.98
N SER A 777 -19.75 27.86 36.68
CA SER A 777 -19.78 29.22 36.09
C SER A 777 -18.70 29.43 35.02
N CYS A 778 -17.59 28.66 35.05
CA CYS A 778 -16.53 28.73 34.09
C CYS A 778 -16.88 28.10 32.70
N TYR A 779 -17.87 27.20 32.65
CA TYR A 779 -18.20 26.43 31.41
C TYR A 779 -19.69 26.29 31.14
N SER A 780 -20.57 26.85 31.94
CA SER A 780 -22.02 26.84 31.80
C SER A 780 -22.52 28.24 31.55
N CYS A 781 -22.33 28.74 30.34
CA CYS A 781 -22.79 30.04 29.89
C CYS A 781 -23.58 29.89 28.58
N THR A 782 -24.53 30.75 28.34
CA THR A 782 -25.36 30.84 27.16
C THR A 782 -25.19 32.16 26.45
N TYR A 783 -25.25 32.16 25.14
CA TYR A 783 -25.28 33.34 24.32
C TYR A 783 -26.42 33.25 23.31
N ILE A 784 -27.32 34.19 23.35
CA ILE A 784 -28.41 34.35 22.38
C ILE A 784 -28.12 35.64 21.62
N PRO A 785 -27.91 35.60 20.30
CA PRO A 785 -27.68 36.79 19.50
C PRO A 785 -28.86 37.75 19.63
N ARG A 786 -28.61 39.06 19.57
CA ARG A 786 -29.66 40.02 19.43
C ARG A 786 -30.40 39.83 18.13
N PRO A 787 -31.76 39.97 18.08
CA PRO A 787 -32.49 40.00 16.84
C PRO A 787 -31.93 41.14 15.95
N ARG A 788 -31.73 40.84 14.67
CA ARG A 788 -31.41 41.88 13.69
C ARG A 788 -32.61 42.82 13.55
N GLU A 789 -32.39 44.13 13.63
CA GLU A 789 -33.31 45.09 13.01
C GLU A 789 -33.15 44.88 11.49
N GLU A 790 -34.23 44.44 10.80
CA GLU A 790 -34.27 44.28 9.35
C GLU A 790 -34.09 45.67 8.71
N GLU A 791 -32.87 46.01 8.28
CA GLU A 791 -32.70 47.03 7.25
C GLU A 791 -33.19 46.43 5.93
N ASP A 792 -34.15 47.06 5.33
CA ASP A 792 -34.83 46.72 4.09
C ASP A 792 -33.83 46.57 2.94
N SER A 793 -33.29 45.38 2.75
CA SER A 793 -32.47 45.02 1.61
C SER A 793 -33.11 43.85 0.89
N THR A 794 -33.64 44.13 -0.29
CA THR A 794 -34.33 43.23 -1.20
C THR A 794 -33.43 42.25 -1.97
N GLU A 795 -32.22 41.98 -1.49
CA GLU A 795 -31.37 40.89 -2.01
C GLU A 795 -31.19 39.82 -0.95
N ILE A 796 -31.91 38.73 -1.09
CA ILE A 796 -31.65 37.49 -0.30
C ILE A 796 -30.35 36.89 -0.83
N ASP A 797 -29.28 37.15 -0.13
CA ASP A 797 -28.02 36.41 -0.34
C ASP A 797 -28.19 34.96 0.16
N LEU A 798 -28.34 34.06 -0.77
CA LEU A 798 -28.47 32.62 -0.51
C LEU A 798 -27.31 32.03 0.30
N ASP A 799 -26.18 32.73 0.41
CA ASP A 799 -25.01 32.30 1.20
C ASP A 799 -25.15 32.64 2.71
N SER A 800 -26.12 33.49 3.08
CA SER A 800 -26.33 33.93 4.47
C SER A 800 -27.28 33.08 5.31
N LEU A 801 -27.90 32.04 4.74
CA LEU A 801 -28.87 31.18 5.45
C LEU A 801 -28.18 30.38 6.58
N SER A 802 -28.72 30.51 7.79
CA SER A 802 -28.21 29.77 8.96
C SER A 802 -28.56 28.29 8.93
N ALA A 803 -27.85 27.46 9.74
CA ALA A 803 -28.13 26.03 9.82
C ALA A 803 -29.59 25.69 10.24
N SER A 804 -30.31 26.64 10.87
CA SER A 804 -31.71 26.48 11.26
C SER A 804 -32.68 26.62 10.06
N ASP A 805 -32.35 27.41 9.04
CA ASP A 805 -33.18 27.65 7.90
C ASP A 805 -33.24 26.44 6.96
N PHE A 806 -32.23 25.56 7.05
CA PHE A 806 -32.18 24.33 6.26
C PHE A 806 -33.01 23.16 6.81
N LEU A 807 -33.53 23.26 8.04
CA LEU A 807 -34.41 22.22 8.60
C LEU A 807 -35.83 22.25 7.97
N ILE A 808 -36.16 23.30 7.21
CA ILE A 808 -37.50 23.53 6.63
C ILE A 808 -37.57 23.11 5.15
N LEU A 809 -36.46 22.95 4.44
CA LEU A 809 -36.45 22.68 2.97
C LEU A 809 -36.39 21.19 2.55
N ASP A 810 -36.29 20.26 3.48
CA ASP A 810 -36.35 18.82 3.20
C ASP A 810 -37.72 18.27 3.74
N ASP A 811 -38.83 18.61 3.05
CA ASP A 811 -40.09 17.86 3.19
C ASP A 811 -39.94 16.54 2.43
N PRO A 812 -39.98 15.34 3.11
CA PRO A 812 -39.80 14.05 2.47
C PRO A 812 -40.93 13.64 1.54
N LYS A 813 -41.96 14.49 1.31
CA LYS A 813 -43.18 14.14 0.54
C LYS A 813 -43.14 14.39 -0.95
N ALA A 814 -42.04 14.84 -1.52
CA ALA A 814 -41.94 15.17 -2.94
C ALA A 814 -40.96 14.29 -3.76
N VAL A 815 -40.70 13.05 -3.34
CA VAL A 815 -40.01 12.09 -4.21
C VAL A 815 -40.85 10.80 -4.26
N ASP A 816 -41.34 10.49 -5.44
CA ASP A 816 -42.11 9.31 -5.80
C ASP A 816 -41.54 8.02 -5.16
N GLU A 817 -42.35 7.40 -4.32
CA GLU A 817 -42.19 6.05 -3.79
C GLU A 817 -42.37 5.01 -4.90
N LYS A 818 -41.38 4.85 -5.77
CA LYS A 818 -41.26 3.66 -6.64
C LYS A 818 -39.84 3.57 -7.18
N LYS A 819 -39.00 2.86 -6.46
CA LYS A 819 -37.70 2.24 -6.75
C LYS A 819 -36.60 2.58 -5.72
N ALA A 820 -36.77 2.17 -4.49
CA ALA A 820 -35.72 2.31 -3.49
C ALA A 820 -35.67 1.12 -2.51
N ASP A 821 -36.15 -0.07 -2.90
CA ASP A 821 -36.02 -1.31 -2.13
C ASP A 821 -35.37 -2.42 -2.99
N GLU A 822 -34.16 -2.17 -3.49
CA GLU A 822 -33.21 -3.23 -3.80
C GLU A 822 -31.98 -2.97 -2.93
N GLU A 823 -31.86 -3.76 -1.86
CA GLU A 823 -30.64 -3.88 -1.08
C GLU A 823 -29.50 -4.30 -2.01
N VAL A 824 -28.67 -3.35 -2.37
CA VAL A 824 -27.42 -3.63 -3.11
C VAL A 824 -26.45 -4.28 -2.11
N ASN A 825 -26.34 -5.59 -2.19
CA ASN A 825 -25.38 -6.35 -1.40
C ASN A 825 -23.96 -6.02 -1.88
N PHE A 826 -23.18 -5.37 -1.05
CA PHE A 826 -21.81 -4.92 -1.33
C PHE A 826 -20.84 -6.09 -1.61
N ASP A 827 -21.13 -7.28 -1.09
CA ASP A 827 -20.36 -8.50 -1.38
C ASP A 827 -20.59 -8.97 -2.83
N ASP A 828 -21.71 -8.64 -3.47
CA ASP A 828 -21.98 -8.95 -4.87
C ASP A 828 -21.22 -8.01 -5.82
N ILE A 829 -21.02 -6.74 -5.46
CA ILE A 829 -20.21 -5.80 -6.23
C ILE A 829 -18.72 -6.19 -6.22
N LEU A 830 -18.25 -6.77 -5.13
CA LEU A 830 -16.88 -7.29 -5.03
C LEU A 830 -16.69 -8.65 -5.71
N ASN A 831 -17.77 -9.41 -5.91
CA ASN A 831 -17.74 -10.73 -6.54
C ASN A 831 -18.09 -10.71 -8.04
N GLU A 832 -18.84 -9.72 -8.53
CA GLU A 832 -19.24 -9.63 -9.96
C GLU A 832 -18.20 -9.04 -10.91
N SER A 833 -17.00 -8.68 -10.46
CA SER A 833 -15.90 -8.32 -11.38
C SER A 833 -15.34 -9.51 -12.20
N GLY A 834 -16.03 -10.65 -12.19
CA GLY A 834 -15.81 -11.83 -13.02
C GLY A 834 -16.72 -11.86 -14.25
N GLY A 835 -16.59 -10.87 -15.13
CA GLY A 835 -17.36 -10.83 -16.39
C GLY A 835 -17.07 -12.01 -17.30
N THR A 836 -18.08 -12.78 -17.57
CA THR A 836 -18.14 -13.78 -18.66
C THR A 836 -17.90 -13.11 -20.01
N PRO A 837 -17.04 -13.66 -20.89
CA PRO A 837 -16.88 -13.13 -22.24
C PRO A 837 -18.06 -13.55 -23.09
N ALA A 838 -18.74 -12.57 -23.69
CA ALA A 838 -19.66 -12.80 -24.80
C ALA A 838 -18.91 -13.39 -26.01
N LYS A 839 -19.51 -14.41 -26.65
CA LYS A 839 -19.16 -14.98 -27.95
C LYS A 839 -19.67 -14.08 -29.09
N PRO A 840 -19.18 -14.37 -30.32
CA PRO A 840 -17.84 -14.52 -30.87
C PRO A 840 -17.28 -13.21 -31.38
#